data_9505c357313b37cf0f111af95da35b76
#
_entry.id   9505c357313b37cf0f111af95da35b76
#
_cell.length_a   1.000
_cell.length_b   1.000
_cell.length_c   1.000
_cell.angle_alpha   90.00
_cell.angle_beta   90.00
_cell.angle_gamma   90.00
#
_symmetry.space_group_name_H-M   'P 1'
#
loop_
_entity.id
_entity.type
_entity.pdbx_description
1 polymer ?
#
loop_
_entity_poly.entity_id
_entity_poly.type
_entity_poly.pdbx_seq_one_letter_code
_entity_poly.pdbx_strand_id
1 'polypeptide(L)'
;MRFFAAVAVAALAVGSSAASCPYAERAAAAAAAPGCPYAKRAAEAAAAQDAHAPKLSKRGPIEGKKGIFYMNRIGPSGSQLWIANADGSNKTQLMGNQTNAFDYHPSWSPDGEWIVFTSERRGAGQSDLYRVRPDGTGLEVLADTNSVEDAGVLSPNGKQVAYVSTQGNYTCNIWVKDLKTGLAHNLTDTAATRSSNIWPSGHFRPSWSPDGEWLTFSSDRDTDWTGHSEGTGWEHTQNLGLYVIKKDGTGFRQLAFEDGYAFGTPQFSSDGKRIIYNNITRENTYYAHGVSEEQEFIESQIYSVDFATGKKIVPHTSGSYPKFGQHYIANSSNVGYFIKAGDYEGIHYTKPDATHKTFNLTNLRDPWWSPDGSKVVYGIPNWTQQAPELELFSYDNEWAYRYMDVFPLHNTVVNRIASTQKVLGSANGSAVSSDPLYNDVVTALNSYDIYSTSNSTQVTLLTEGEAGAFQPTWNADGTEMLVGFGGWFVDRVDIPATIIHAYANGSSFTSLTNTSVNSGFPSWSPDGTAYVYRLWNMETGAPEGLQLHNFTTGKTHSLTVGWDNTPGWSPDGERIVFTRNNNWTVSYGSRWWADRFDIYTIRPDGSELTQLTDSLSNDAHAVWSQDGRIMWSTGMYGFKDESSLFDNTFQPYGQIMVMNYDGTNKTLLTDTIWEDSMPLYMPNEYLE
;
A
#
# COMPACT_ATOMS: atom_id res chain seq x y z
N MET A 1 -19.73 13.19 10.17
CA MET A 1 -19.68 14.55 9.60
C MET A 1 -19.66 15.71 10.63
N ARG A 2 -19.24 15.57 11.84
CA ARG A 2 -19.15 16.71 12.80
C ARG A 2 -18.07 16.59 13.86
N PHE A 3 -17.13 15.66 13.78
CA PHE A 3 -16.08 15.47 14.79
C PHE A 3 -14.66 15.78 14.35
N PHE A 4 -14.39 15.99 13.05
CA PHE A 4 -13.07 16.41 12.55
C PHE A 4 -12.84 17.92 12.48
N ALA A 5 -13.83 18.74 12.73
CA ALA A 5 -13.73 20.21 12.61
C ALA A 5 -13.18 20.92 13.86
N ALA A 6 -12.77 20.22 14.91
CA ALA A 6 -12.38 20.85 16.18
C ALA A 6 -10.87 20.88 16.48
N VAL A 7 -10.01 20.31 15.64
CA VAL A 7 -8.55 20.30 15.86
C VAL A 7 -7.75 21.24 14.96
N ALA A 8 -8.36 21.82 13.94
CA ALA A 8 -7.67 22.66 12.94
C ALA A 8 -7.63 24.17 13.23
N VAL A 9 -8.00 24.68 14.39
CA VAL A 9 -8.10 26.13 14.65
C VAL A 9 -7.08 26.68 15.65
N ALA A 10 -6.08 25.96 16.09
CA ALA A 10 -5.11 26.43 17.08
C ALA A 10 -3.67 26.68 16.58
N ALA A 11 -3.41 26.71 15.29
CA ALA A 11 -2.04 26.90 14.76
C ALA A 11 -1.89 28.05 13.76
N LEU A 12 -2.49 29.19 14.02
CA LEU A 12 -2.22 30.44 13.27
C LEU A 12 -1.86 31.58 14.21
N ALA A 13 -0.62 31.64 14.62
CA ALA A 13 0.14 32.86 14.93
C ALA A 13 1.50 32.50 15.56
N VAL A 14 2.56 32.35 14.82
CA VAL A 14 3.88 32.94 15.15
C VAL A 14 4.74 32.98 13.88
N GLY A 15 5.33 34.12 13.66
CA GLY A 15 5.98 34.55 12.43
C GLY A 15 7.33 33.92 12.13
N SER A 16 7.65 34.05 10.88
CA SER A 16 8.89 33.72 10.17
C SER A 16 10.20 34.00 10.92
N SER A 17 11.03 32.98 11.04
CA SER A 17 12.48 33.09 10.93
C SER A 17 13.04 31.75 10.47
N ALA A 18 13.77 31.78 9.37
CA ALA A 18 14.52 30.63 8.87
C ALA A 18 15.53 30.19 9.93
N ALA A 19 15.21 29.13 10.66
CA ALA A 19 16.15 28.41 11.50
C ALA A 19 16.40 27.06 10.84
N SER A 20 17.66 26.80 10.48
CA SER A 20 18.19 25.51 10.06
C SER A 20 17.64 24.40 10.96
N CYS A 21 17.11 23.37 10.35
CA CYS A 21 16.58 22.20 11.03
C CYS A 21 17.62 21.59 11.96
N PRO A 22 17.43 21.54 13.28
CA PRO A 22 18.42 21.00 14.21
C PRO A 22 18.68 19.50 14.04
N TYR A 23 17.88 18.84 13.22
CA TYR A 23 17.97 17.40 12.96
C TYR A 23 18.99 17.04 11.88
N ALA A 24 19.14 17.86 10.85
CA ALA A 24 20.15 17.63 9.81
C ALA A 24 21.57 17.78 10.34
N GLU A 25 21.80 18.76 11.21
CA GLU A 25 23.11 18.90 11.89
C GLU A 25 23.37 17.80 12.94
N ARG A 26 22.34 17.27 13.59
CA ARG A 26 22.46 16.13 14.51
C ARG A 26 22.70 14.82 13.78
N ALA A 27 22.05 14.61 12.63
CA ALA A 27 22.26 13.40 11.82
C ALA A 27 23.67 13.38 11.22
N ALA A 28 24.15 14.50 10.69
CA ALA A 28 25.52 14.61 10.16
C ALA A 28 26.60 14.51 11.27
N ALA A 29 26.32 15.05 12.46
CA ALA A 29 27.23 14.93 13.61
C ALA A 29 27.21 13.52 14.23
N ALA A 30 26.08 12.82 14.17
CA ALA A 30 25.95 11.44 14.66
C ALA A 30 26.66 10.44 13.73
N ALA A 31 26.67 10.68 12.42
CA ALA A 31 27.38 9.84 11.45
C ALA A 31 28.90 9.94 11.55
N ALA A 32 29.42 11.01 12.15
CA ALA A 32 30.86 11.27 12.27
C ALA A 32 31.48 10.83 13.59
N ALA A 33 30.70 10.32 14.55
CA ALA A 33 31.22 9.97 15.86
C ALA A 33 31.67 8.48 15.93
N PRO A 34 32.93 8.16 16.24
CA PRO A 34 33.35 6.78 16.45
C PRO A 34 32.61 6.17 17.65
N GLY A 35 31.80 5.13 17.39
CA GLY A 35 31.07 4.42 18.45
C GLY A 35 29.58 4.77 18.56
N CYS A 36 29.01 5.54 17.63
CA CYS A 36 27.60 5.82 17.59
C CYS A 36 26.79 4.54 17.30
N PRO A 37 25.82 4.16 18.15
CA PRO A 37 24.97 2.99 17.91
C PRO A 37 24.20 3.08 16.60
N TYR A 38 23.92 4.27 16.10
CA TYR A 38 23.20 4.50 14.84
C TYR A 38 24.09 4.23 13.61
N ALA A 39 25.37 4.62 13.63
CA ALA A 39 26.30 4.31 12.54
C ALA A 39 26.59 2.81 12.45
N LYS A 40 26.64 2.13 13.60
CA LYS A 40 26.77 0.67 13.66
C LYS A 40 25.48 -0.01 13.15
N ARG A 41 24.31 0.46 13.55
CA ARG A 41 23.02 -0.04 13.06
C ARG A 41 22.80 0.23 11.57
N ALA A 42 23.20 1.39 11.06
CA ALA A 42 23.12 1.68 9.62
C ALA A 42 24.06 0.77 8.81
N ALA A 43 25.26 0.49 9.31
CA ALA A 43 26.18 -0.46 8.68
C ALA A 43 25.67 -1.92 8.81
N GLU A 44 25.08 -2.27 9.94
CA GLU A 44 24.46 -3.58 10.16
C GLU A 44 23.18 -3.73 9.33
N ALA A 45 22.39 -2.67 9.16
CA ALA A 45 21.20 -2.67 8.29
C ALA A 45 21.60 -2.72 6.80
N ALA A 46 22.66 -2.05 6.38
CA ALA A 46 23.20 -2.17 5.03
C ALA A 46 23.75 -3.57 4.75
N ALA A 47 24.46 -4.15 5.73
CA ALA A 47 24.90 -5.55 5.66
C ALA A 47 23.72 -6.53 5.73
N ALA A 48 22.65 -6.17 6.44
CA ALA A 48 21.41 -6.94 6.51
C ALA A 48 20.60 -6.84 5.21
N GLN A 49 20.62 -5.72 4.50
CA GLN A 49 20.01 -5.63 3.16
C GLN A 49 20.71 -6.52 2.13
N ASP A 50 22.04 -6.62 2.17
CA ASP A 50 22.78 -7.58 1.33
C ASP A 50 22.53 -9.04 1.78
N ALA A 51 22.19 -9.27 3.04
CA ALA A 51 21.84 -10.58 3.57
C ALA A 51 20.32 -10.89 3.46
N HIS A 52 19.47 -9.87 3.35
CA HIS A 52 18.01 -9.98 3.35
C HIS A 52 17.38 -9.57 2.01
N ALA A 53 18.15 -8.98 1.08
CA ALA A 53 17.71 -9.00 -0.32
C ALA A 53 17.50 -10.47 -0.64
N PRO A 54 16.26 -10.89 -0.99
CA PRO A 54 16.01 -12.27 -1.33
C PRO A 54 17.03 -12.61 -2.40
N LYS A 55 17.97 -13.50 -2.07
CA LYS A 55 18.84 -14.04 -3.11
C LYS A 55 17.87 -14.65 -4.09
N LEU A 56 17.77 -14.05 -5.24
CA LEU A 56 17.00 -14.53 -6.38
C LEU A 56 17.54 -15.90 -6.81
N SER A 57 17.30 -16.87 -5.98
CA SER A 57 17.13 -18.21 -6.47
C SER A 57 15.78 -18.17 -7.19
N LYS A 58 15.68 -18.68 -8.41
CA LYS A 58 14.41 -19.06 -9.01
C LYS A 58 13.52 -19.47 -7.86
N ARG A 59 12.35 -18.81 -7.68
CA ARG A 59 11.42 -19.14 -6.60
C ARG A 59 11.28 -20.66 -6.60
N GLY A 60 12.08 -21.30 -5.77
CA GLY A 60 11.95 -22.72 -5.54
C GLY A 60 10.79 -22.90 -4.57
N PRO A 61 10.11 -24.05 -4.57
CA PRO A 61 9.08 -24.31 -3.61
C PRO A 61 9.63 -24.03 -2.21
N ILE A 62 8.86 -23.31 -1.40
CA ILE A 62 9.17 -23.13 0.01
C ILE A 62 9.26 -24.53 0.62
N GLU A 63 10.40 -24.87 1.21
CA GLU A 63 10.55 -26.16 1.86
C GLU A 63 9.56 -26.25 3.03
N GLY A 64 8.76 -27.29 3.06
CA GLY A 64 7.77 -27.54 4.09
C GLY A 64 6.42 -28.01 3.53
N LYS A 65 5.43 -28.09 4.39
CA LYS A 65 4.06 -28.43 3.96
C LYS A 65 3.46 -27.29 3.15
N LYS A 66 2.80 -27.64 2.08
CA LYS A 66 1.98 -26.72 1.29
C LYS A 66 0.92 -26.07 2.17
N GLY A 67 0.63 -24.83 1.88
CA GLY A 67 -0.38 -24.07 2.59
C GLY A 67 -1.15 -23.15 1.66
N ILE A 68 -2.29 -22.73 2.13
CA ILE A 68 -3.14 -21.76 1.47
C ILE A 68 -3.37 -20.61 2.44
N PHE A 69 -3.45 -19.42 1.93
CA PHE A 69 -3.72 -18.26 2.76
C PHE A 69 -4.73 -17.32 2.09
N TYR A 70 -5.35 -16.52 2.91
CA TYR A 70 -6.10 -15.33 2.52
C TYR A 70 -5.31 -14.10 2.81
N MET A 71 -5.69 -13.03 2.20
CA MET A 71 -5.19 -11.70 2.49
C MET A 71 -6.26 -10.65 2.19
N ASN A 72 -6.05 -9.48 2.72
CA ASN A 72 -6.75 -8.28 2.25
C ASN A 72 -5.98 -7.71 1.08
N ARG A 73 -6.68 -7.35 0.02
CA ARG A 73 -6.14 -6.46 -0.99
C ARG A 73 -6.92 -5.17 -0.97
N ILE A 74 -6.22 -4.05 -0.85
CA ILE A 74 -6.82 -2.73 -0.89
C ILE A 74 -6.51 -2.12 -2.25
N GLY A 75 -7.55 -1.79 -2.98
CA GLY A 75 -7.50 -1.26 -4.33
C GLY A 75 -8.89 -1.24 -4.97
N PRO A 76 -9.03 -0.70 -6.17
CA PRO A 76 -10.30 -0.73 -6.90
C PRO A 76 -10.77 -2.17 -7.16
N SER A 77 -12.09 -2.38 -7.16
CA SER A 77 -12.69 -3.67 -7.50
C SER A 77 -12.63 -3.99 -9.00
N GLY A 78 -12.35 -2.98 -9.81
CA GLY A 78 -12.20 -3.10 -11.26
C GLY A 78 -11.68 -1.80 -11.84
N SER A 79 -11.15 -1.84 -13.04
CA SER A 79 -10.75 -0.65 -13.79
C SER A 79 -10.91 -0.89 -15.27
N GLN A 80 -11.38 0.11 -16.00
CA GLN A 80 -11.61 0.02 -17.44
C GLN A 80 -11.06 1.26 -18.14
N LEU A 81 -10.57 1.08 -19.35
CA LEU A 81 -10.07 2.16 -20.18
C LEU A 81 -11.18 2.73 -21.06
N TRP A 82 -11.20 4.04 -21.11
CA TRP A 82 -12.11 4.82 -21.92
C TRP A 82 -11.34 5.76 -22.84
N ILE A 83 -11.92 6.00 -24.01
CA ILE A 83 -11.40 6.96 -24.98
C ILE A 83 -12.49 7.98 -25.29
N ALA A 84 -12.12 9.24 -25.39
CA ALA A 84 -13.01 10.34 -25.75
C ALA A 84 -12.30 11.35 -26.63
N ASN A 85 -13.06 12.24 -27.26
CA ASN A 85 -12.47 13.47 -27.79
C ASN A 85 -11.90 14.33 -26.65
N ALA A 86 -10.97 15.20 -26.95
CA ALA A 86 -10.33 16.07 -25.96
C ALA A 86 -11.30 17.03 -25.24
N ASP A 87 -12.50 17.24 -25.77
CA ASP A 87 -13.59 18.02 -25.15
C ASP A 87 -14.57 17.14 -24.34
N GLY A 88 -14.28 15.87 -24.15
CA GLY A 88 -15.12 14.90 -23.44
C GLY A 88 -16.25 14.29 -24.26
N SER A 89 -16.47 14.75 -25.51
CA SER A 89 -17.48 14.17 -26.39
C SER A 89 -17.05 12.79 -26.93
N ASN A 90 -18.02 12.03 -27.45
CA ASN A 90 -17.80 10.71 -28.06
C ASN A 90 -17.06 9.71 -27.13
N LYS A 91 -17.34 9.76 -25.85
CA LYS A 91 -16.81 8.83 -24.87
C LYS A 91 -17.22 7.39 -25.18
N THR A 92 -16.27 6.49 -25.33
CA THR A 92 -16.50 5.05 -25.54
C THR A 92 -15.53 4.22 -24.71
N GLN A 93 -15.97 3.06 -24.27
CA GLN A 93 -15.09 2.09 -23.63
C GLN A 93 -14.13 1.51 -24.67
N LEU A 94 -12.83 1.48 -24.38
CA LEU A 94 -11.79 1.11 -25.36
C LEU A 94 -11.93 -0.32 -25.86
N MET A 95 -12.19 -1.28 -24.99
CA MET A 95 -12.24 -2.70 -25.32
C MET A 95 -13.63 -3.33 -25.18
N GLY A 96 -14.68 -2.52 -25.19
CA GLY A 96 -16.06 -3.00 -25.08
C GLY A 96 -16.34 -3.72 -23.74
N ASN A 97 -17.35 -4.59 -23.74
CA ASN A 97 -17.82 -5.28 -22.52
C ASN A 97 -16.91 -6.43 -22.06
N GLN A 98 -15.61 -6.28 -22.04
CA GLN A 98 -14.72 -7.23 -21.36
C GLN A 98 -14.86 -6.99 -19.84
N THR A 99 -15.85 -7.64 -19.23
CA THR A 99 -16.27 -7.38 -17.85
C THR A 99 -15.28 -7.82 -16.80
N ASN A 100 -14.25 -8.58 -17.13
CA ASN A 100 -13.29 -9.18 -16.19
C ASN A 100 -11.86 -8.64 -16.37
N ALA A 101 -11.67 -7.58 -17.16
CA ALA A 101 -10.35 -6.99 -17.31
C ALA A 101 -10.17 -5.86 -16.31
N PHE A 102 -9.07 -5.88 -15.62
CA PHE A 102 -8.62 -4.80 -14.74
C PHE A 102 -7.51 -4.07 -15.48
N ASP A 103 -7.87 -2.98 -16.18
CA ASP A 103 -6.99 -2.25 -17.08
C ASP A 103 -6.76 -0.82 -16.59
N TYR A 104 -5.51 -0.37 -16.54
CA TYR A 104 -5.13 0.94 -16.01
C TYR A 104 -3.83 1.46 -16.63
N HIS A 105 -3.37 2.63 -16.24
CA HIS A 105 -2.15 3.34 -16.68
C HIS A 105 -1.97 3.35 -18.19
N PRO A 106 -2.93 3.89 -18.96
CA PRO A 106 -2.84 3.93 -20.40
C PRO A 106 -1.83 4.97 -20.89
N SER A 107 -1.18 4.71 -22.02
CA SER A 107 -0.35 5.67 -22.75
C SER A 107 -0.55 5.54 -24.25
N TRP A 108 -0.57 6.65 -24.99
CA TRP A 108 -0.58 6.64 -26.44
C TRP A 108 0.81 6.41 -27.00
N SER A 109 0.88 5.61 -28.06
CA SER A 109 2.10 5.54 -28.87
C SER A 109 2.35 6.87 -29.61
N PRO A 110 3.60 7.26 -29.85
CA PRO A 110 3.94 8.50 -30.54
C PRO A 110 3.40 8.62 -31.97
N ASP A 111 3.13 7.49 -32.64
CA ASP A 111 2.50 7.44 -33.98
C ASP A 111 0.97 7.45 -33.96
N GLY A 112 0.37 7.34 -32.75
CA GLY A 112 -1.08 7.28 -32.56
C GLY A 112 -1.74 5.96 -32.95
N GLU A 113 -0.95 4.94 -33.31
CA GLU A 113 -1.46 3.64 -33.78
C GLU A 113 -1.82 2.69 -32.63
N TRP A 114 -1.27 2.92 -31.44
CA TRP A 114 -1.41 2.05 -30.28
C TRP A 114 -1.72 2.79 -29.00
N ILE A 115 -2.43 2.13 -28.10
CA ILE A 115 -2.54 2.46 -26.69
C ILE A 115 -1.87 1.32 -25.91
N VAL A 116 -0.83 1.65 -25.15
CA VAL A 116 -0.19 0.74 -24.19
C VAL A 116 -0.87 0.90 -22.85
N PHE A 117 -1.04 -0.17 -22.12
CA PHE A 117 -1.69 -0.14 -20.80
C PHE A 117 -1.25 -1.32 -19.95
N THR A 118 -1.47 -1.20 -18.66
CA THR A 118 -1.27 -2.26 -17.69
C THR A 118 -2.58 -3.01 -17.48
N SER A 119 -2.49 -4.34 -17.34
CA SER A 119 -3.67 -5.18 -17.15
C SER A 119 -3.39 -6.38 -16.25
N GLU A 120 -4.35 -6.71 -15.41
CA GLU A 120 -4.34 -7.91 -14.57
C GLU A 120 -5.15 -9.08 -15.16
N ARG A 121 -5.34 -9.12 -16.47
CA ARG A 121 -6.16 -10.14 -17.15
C ARG A 121 -5.61 -11.57 -17.07
N ARG A 122 -4.35 -11.75 -16.70
CA ARG A 122 -3.74 -13.08 -16.47
C ARG A 122 -4.00 -13.60 -15.06
N GLY A 123 -4.31 -12.74 -14.14
CA GLY A 123 -4.57 -13.05 -12.76
C GLY A 123 -4.62 -11.78 -11.93
N ALA A 124 -5.51 -11.71 -10.97
CA ALA A 124 -5.66 -10.57 -10.09
C ALA A 124 -4.33 -10.26 -9.37
N GLY A 125 -3.88 -9.02 -9.47
CA GLY A 125 -2.59 -8.56 -8.95
C GLY A 125 -1.39 -8.84 -9.85
N GLN A 126 -1.55 -9.58 -10.94
CA GLN A 126 -0.50 -9.79 -11.93
C GLN A 126 -0.57 -8.70 -12.99
N SER A 127 0.18 -7.65 -12.75
CA SER A 127 0.24 -6.49 -13.62
C SER A 127 1.17 -6.75 -14.78
N ASP A 128 0.62 -6.90 -15.98
CA ASP A 128 1.37 -7.11 -17.21
C ASP A 128 1.12 -5.98 -18.20
N LEU A 129 2.01 -5.78 -19.17
CA LEU A 129 1.85 -4.77 -20.20
C LEU A 129 1.24 -5.32 -21.47
N TYR A 130 0.25 -4.60 -21.95
CA TYR A 130 -0.45 -4.86 -23.21
C TYR A 130 -0.45 -3.62 -24.10
N ARG A 131 -0.75 -3.82 -25.36
CA ARG A 131 -1.14 -2.76 -26.27
C ARG A 131 -2.36 -3.16 -27.08
N VAL A 132 -3.12 -2.17 -27.49
CA VAL A 132 -4.33 -2.32 -28.31
C VAL A 132 -4.43 -1.14 -29.27
N ARG A 133 -5.11 -1.29 -30.38
CA ARG A 133 -5.40 -0.16 -31.28
C ARG A 133 -6.46 0.74 -30.67
N PRO A 134 -6.53 2.03 -31.04
CA PRO A 134 -7.51 2.97 -30.51
C PRO A 134 -8.97 2.60 -30.78
N ASP A 135 -9.23 1.67 -31.68
CA ASP A 135 -10.55 1.10 -31.96
C ASP A 135 -10.86 -0.16 -31.12
N GLY A 136 -9.96 -0.55 -30.19
CA GLY A 136 -10.11 -1.71 -29.33
C GLY A 136 -9.69 -3.04 -29.97
N THR A 137 -9.16 -3.04 -31.18
CA THR A 137 -8.72 -4.25 -31.87
C THR A 137 -7.21 -4.50 -31.73
N GLY A 138 -6.76 -5.70 -32.07
CA GLY A 138 -5.33 -6.02 -32.14
C GLY A 138 -4.63 -6.05 -30.80
N LEU A 139 -5.27 -6.59 -29.76
CA LEU A 139 -4.68 -6.74 -28.44
C LEU A 139 -3.43 -7.62 -28.49
N GLU A 140 -2.32 -7.12 -27.97
CA GLU A 140 -1.03 -7.80 -27.91
C GLU A 140 -0.36 -7.63 -26.55
N VAL A 141 0.37 -8.66 -26.11
CA VAL A 141 1.20 -8.64 -24.90
C VAL A 141 2.54 -7.99 -25.21
N LEU A 142 2.99 -7.05 -24.40
CA LEU A 142 4.30 -6.43 -24.49
C LEU A 142 5.30 -6.98 -23.46
N ALA A 143 4.87 -7.18 -22.23
CA ALA A 143 5.65 -7.79 -21.16
C ALA A 143 4.72 -8.53 -20.20
N ASP A 144 5.11 -9.74 -19.78
CA ASP A 144 4.27 -10.67 -19.01
C ASP A 144 5.13 -11.58 -18.12
N THR A 145 6.00 -11.02 -17.33
CA THR A 145 6.83 -11.79 -16.40
C THR A 145 6.04 -12.17 -15.13
N ASN A 146 6.72 -12.75 -14.14
CA ASN A 146 6.11 -13.07 -12.84
C ASN A 146 6.25 -11.91 -11.84
N SER A 147 6.55 -10.73 -12.32
CA SER A 147 6.73 -9.52 -11.55
C SER A 147 5.69 -8.48 -11.96
N VAL A 148 5.63 -7.37 -11.29
CA VAL A 148 4.85 -6.23 -11.76
C VAL A 148 5.51 -5.64 -13.02
N GLU A 149 4.75 -5.48 -14.08
CA GLU A 149 5.06 -4.65 -15.24
C GLU A 149 4.02 -3.54 -15.36
N ASP A 150 4.45 -2.30 -15.27
CA ASP A 150 3.54 -1.16 -15.18
C ASP A 150 4.01 0.08 -15.94
N ALA A 151 3.07 1.01 -16.17
CA ALA A 151 3.31 2.34 -16.75
C ALA A 151 4.16 2.32 -18.03
N GLY A 152 3.83 1.43 -18.98
CA GLY A 152 4.56 1.23 -20.21
C GLY A 152 4.40 2.39 -21.20
N VAL A 153 5.51 2.82 -21.83
CA VAL A 153 5.53 3.86 -22.88
C VAL A 153 6.38 3.42 -24.07
N LEU A 154 5.84 3.53 -25.28
CA LEU A 154 6.58 3.21 -26.49
C LEU A 154 7.59 4.31 -26.85
N SER A 155 8.76 3.89 -27.32
CA SER A 155 9.76 4.80 -27.86
C SER A 155 9.25 5.53 -29.12
N PRO A 156 9.78 6.73 -29.47
CA PRO A 156 9.32 7.51 -30.61
C PRO A 156 9.34 6.77 -31.95
N ASN A 157 10.21 5.79 -32.10
CA ASN A 157 10.30 4.95 -33.30
C ASN A 157 9.48 3.65 -33.24
N GLY A 158 8.70 3.46 -32.15
CA GLY A 158 7.83 2.30 -31.92
C GLY A 158 8.54 0.95 -31.73
N LYS A 159 9.89 0.93 -31.58
CA LYS A 159 10.66 -0.32 -31.54
C LYS A 159 10.97 -0.82 -30.14
N GLN A 160 10.84 0.02 -29.14
CA GLN A 160 11.14 -0.30 -27.75
C GLN A 160 9.96 0.13 -26.86
N VAL A 161 9.80 -0.52 -25.74
CA VAL A 161 8.93 -0.09 -24.65
C VAL A 161 9.77 0.13 -23.40
N ALA A 162 9.59 1.29 -22.76
CA ALA A 162 10.09 1.54 -21.41
C ALA A 162 8.94 1.34 -20.42
N TYR A 163 9.23 0.76 -19.29
CA TYR A 163 8.22 0.42 -18.30
C TYR A 163 8.83 0.27 -16.91
N VAL A 164 8.00 0.26 -15.91
CA VAL A 164 8.37 -0.08 -14.53
C VAL A 164 8.27 -1.59 -14.35
N SER A 165 9.26 -2.22 -13.73
CA SER A 165 9.13 -3.60 -13.27
C SER A 165 9.84 -3.85 -11.95
N THR A 166 9.25 -4.75 -11.15
CA THR A 166 9.82 -5.24 -9.89
C THR A 166 10.73 -6.45 -10.08
N GLN A 167 10.96 -6.85 -11.33
CA GLN A 167 11.78 -7.99 -11.67
C GLN A 167 13.19 -7.85 -11.10
N GLY A 168 13.59 -8.84 -10.34
CA GLY A 168 14.95 -8.96 -9.83
C GLY A 168 15.08 -8.69 -8.34
N ASN A 169 14.45 -7.66 -7.80
CA ASN A 169 14.65 -7.24 -6.40
C ASN A 169 13.36 -6.75 -5.70
N TYR A 170 12.20 -6.94 -6.32
CA TYR A 170 10.88 -6.52 -5.82
C TYR A 170 10.70 -5.00 -5.64
N THR A 171 11.65 -4.20 -6.08
CA THR A 171 11.52 -2.74 -6.15
C THR A 171 11.26 -2.28 -7.57
N CYS A 172 10.54 -1.18 -7.73
CA CYS A 172 10.23 -0.64 -9.03
C CYS A 172 11.49 -0.08 -9.70
N ASN A 173 11.83 -0.62 -10.86
CA ASN A 173 12.94 -0.21 -11.69
C ASN A 173 12.46 0.12 -13.10
N ILE A 174 13.18 1.03 -13.78
CA ILE A 174 12.92 1.32 -15.18
C ILE A 174 13.61 0.29 -16.05
N TRP A 175 12.82 -0.39 -16.85
CA TRP A 175 13.26 -1.37 -17.83
C TRP A 175 13.01 -0.88 -19.26
N VAL A 176 13.84 -1.32 -20.17
CA VAL A 176 13.64 -1.12 -21.61
C VAL A 176 13.68 -2.47 -22.31
N LYS A 177 12.64 -2.77 -23.11
CA LYS A 177 12.51 -3.98 -23.91
C LYS A 177 12.50 -3.63 -25.40
N ASP A 178 13.32 -4.29 -26.17
CA ASP A 178 13.27 -4.27 -27.63
C ASP A 178 12.18 -5.20 -28.13
N LEU A 179 11.21 -4.67 -28.84
CA LEU A 179 10.00 -5.41 -29.25
C LEU A 179 10.26 -6.44 -30.34
N LYS A 180 11.34 -6.29 -31.11
CA LYS A 180 11.70 -7.23 -32.16
C LYS A 180 12.44 -8.46 -31.63
N THR A 181 13.35 -8.24 -30.69
CA THR A 181 14.19 -9.30 -30.13
C THR A 181 13.61 -9.90 -28.87
N GLY A 182 12.70 -9.17 -28.18
CA GLY A 182 12.17 -9.52 -26.87
C GLY A 182 13.16 -9.31 -25.70
N LEU A 183 14.37 -8.83 -25.97
CA LEU A 183 15.38 -8.61 -24.94
C LEU A 183 15.02 -7.37 -24.11
N ALA A 184 15.01 -7.54 -22.80
CA ALA A 184 14.79 -6.47 -21.83
C ALA A 184 16.02 -6.29 -20.93
N HIS A 185 16.26 -5.06 -20.52
CA HIS A 185 17.33 -4.74 -19.57
C HIS A 185 16.89 -3.67 -18.57
N ASN A 186 17.40 -3.79 -17.34
CA ASN A 186 17.16 -2.86 -16.26
C ASN A 186 18.10 -1.67 -16.35
N LEU A 187 17.56 -0.45 -16.35
CA LEU A 187 18.35 0.78 -16.41
C LEU A 187 18.74 1.31 -15.02
N THR A 188 17.97 1.03 -13.98
CA THR A 188 18.06 1.72 -12.70
C THR A 188 18.57 0.88 -11.53
N ASP A 189 18.75 -0.44 -11.71
CA ASP A 189 19.43 -1.30 -10.73
C ASP A 189 20.82 -1.72 -11.23
N THR A 190 21.67 -0.76 -11.51
CA THR A 190 23.06 -0.97 -11.87
C THR A 190 24.00 -0.37 -10.81
N ALA A 191 25.26 -0.74 -10.80
CA ALA A 191 26.23 -0.16 -9.87
C ALA A 191 26.34 1.38 -9.95
N ALA A 192 25.99 1.96 -11.11
CA ALA A 192 26.01 3.40 -11.34
C ALA A 192 24.70 4.09 -10.91
N THR A 193 23.60 3.34 -10.84
CA THR A 193 22.26 3.89 -10.61
C THR A 193 21.66 3.46 -9.27
N ARG A 194 22.18 2.41 -8.65
CA ARG A 194 21.68 1.93 -7.35
C ARG A 194 21.80 3.01 -6.28
N SER A 195 20.76 3.17 -5.48
CA SER A 195 20.76 4.06 -4.33
C SER A 195 21.78 3.63 -3.29
N SER A 196 22.37 4.60 -2.59
CA SER A 196 23.15 4.36 -1.39
C SER A 196 22.28 4.27 -0.13
N ASN A 197 20.99 4.57 -0.25
CA ASN A 197 20.06 4.53 0.85
C ASN A 197 19.80 3.09 1.30
N ILE A 198 19.54 2.94 2.59
CA ILE A 198 19.12 1.67 3.20
C ILE A 198 17.67 1.31 2.88
N TRP A 199 16.88 2.29 2.46
CA TRP A 199 15.48 2.12 2.04
C TRP A 199 15.39 1.57 0.62
N PRO A 200 14.46 0.67 0.33
CA PRO A 200 14.17 0.29 -1.05
C PRO A 200 13.72 1.52 -1.84
N SER A 201 14.43 1.86 -2.89
CA SER A 201 14.04 2.97 -3.76
C SER A 201 13.20 2.47 -4.91
N GLY A 202 12.15 3.23 -5.25
CA GLY A 202 11.35 3.04 -6.45
C GLY A 202 11.70 4.05 -7.54
N HIS A 203 11.47 3.65 -8.78
CA HIS A 203 11.56 4.49 -9.97
C HIS A 203 10.25 4.35 -10.74
N PHE A 204 9.56 5.45 -11.02
CA PHE A 204 8.17 5.44 -11.45
C PHE A 204 7.95 6.27 -12.71
N ARG A 205 6.91 5.93 -13.48
CA ARG A 205 6.34 6.76 -14.55
C ARG A 205 7.36 7.22 -15.60
N PRO A 206 8.01 6.29 -16.34
CA PRO A 206 8.99 6.68 -17.37
C PRO A 206 8.35 7.43 -18.55
N SER A 207 9.10 8.35 -19.15
CA SER A 207 8.73 9.03 -20.39
C SER A 207 9.93 9.21 -21.30
N TRP A 208 9.77 8.95 -22.59
CA TRP A 208 10.83 9.11 -23.60
C TRP A 208 11.02 10.56 -24.03
N SER A 209 12.28 10.93 -24.27
CA SER A 209 12.56 12.13 -25.05
C SER A 209 12.13 11.96 -26.52
N PRO A 210 11.78 13.05 -27.23
CA PRO A 210 11.32 12.96 -28.62
C PRO A 210 12.33 12.36 -29.60
N ASP A 211 13.64 12.46 -29.29
CA ASP A 211 14.70 11.82 -30.06
C ASP A 211 14.90 10.34 -29.74
N GLY A 212 14.23 9.82 -28.72
CA GLY A 212 14.31 8.44 -28.26
C GLY A 212 15.66 8.05 -27.63
N GLU A 213 16.44 9.04 -27.18
CA GLU A 213 17.75 8.79 -26.58
C GLU A 213 17.71 8.81 -25.04
N TRP A 214 16.75 9.53 -24.44
CA TRP A 214 16.64 9.72 -23.01
C TRP A 214 15.29 9.25 -22.47
N LEU A 215 15.31 8.90 -21.19
CA LEU A 215 14.14 8.68 -20.36
C LEU A 215 14.17 9.64 -19.17
N THR A 216 13.02 10.16 -18.78
CA THR A 216 12.79 10.82 -17.50
C THR A 216 11.83 9.99 -16.67
N PHE A 217 11.96 10.05 -15.35
CA PHE A 217 11.12 9.33 -14.40
C PHE A 217 11.18 10.00 -13.02
N SER A 218 10.24 9.73 -12.16
CA SER A 218 10.26 10.12 -10.74
C SER A 218 10.91 9.03 -9.90
N SER A 219 11.48 9.40 -8.76
CA SER A 219 12.07 8.43 -7.83
C SER A 219 12.19 9.00 -6.42
N ASP A 220 11.97 8.16 -5.40
CA ASP A 220 12.29 8.39 -4.00
C ASP A 220 13.74 8.04 -3.64
N ARG A 221 14.57 7.79 -4.64
CA ARG A 221 15.98 7.49 -4.49
C ARG A 221 16.68 8.51 -3.59
N ASP A 222 17.49 7.99 -2.67
CA ASP A 222 18.29 8.78 -1.74
C ASP A 222 17.46 9.69 -0.81
N THR A 223 16.18 9.36 -0.60
CA THR A 223 15.31 10.02 0.38
C THR A 223 15.01 9.09 1.55
N ASP A 224 14.81 9.67 2.71
CA ASP A 224 14.41 8.93 3.90
C ASP A 224 12.90 8.74 3.92
N TRP A 225 12.46 7.57 4.37
CA TRP A 225 11.07 7.33 4.65
C TRP A 225 10.66 8.10 5.90
N THR A 226 9.55 8.80 5.82
CA THR A 226 9.03 9.62 6.91
C THR A 226 7.52 9.42 7.01
N GLY A 227 7.00 9.18 8.20
CA GLY A 227 5.57 9.10 8.44
C GLY A 227 4.87 10.43 8.18
N HIS A 228 3.59 10.38 7.88
CA HIS A 228 2.76 11.58 7.77
C HIS A 228 2.62 12.30 9.11
N SER A 229 1.90 13.42 9.15
CA SER A 229 1.75 14.25 10.36
C SER A 229 3.10 14.64 10.97
N GLU A 230 3.98 15.20 10.15
CA GLU A 230 5.33 15.63 10.53
C GLU A 230 6.20 14.49 11.09
N GLY A 231 6.04 13.28 10.56
CA GLY A 231 6.78 12.09 10.98
C GLY A 231 6.18 11.36 12.18
N THR A 232 4.99 11.76 12.63
CA THR A 232 4.31 11.11 13.76
C THR A 232 3.29 10.06 13.33
N GLY A 233 2.90 10.08 12.07
CA GLY A 233 2.03 9.09 11.45
C GLY A 233 2.77 7.79 11.15
N TRP A 234 2.01 6.73 11.02
CA TRP A 234 2.53 5.37 10.80
C TRP A 234 2.58 4.97 9.33
N GLU A 235 1.99 5.78 8.45
CA GLU A 235 2.03 5.62 7.02
C GLU A 235 3.05 6.59 6.41
N HIS A 236 3.83 6.10 5.46
CA HIS A 236 4.90 6.88 4.86
C HIS A 236 4.37 7.92 3.88
N THR A 237 5.00 9.06 3.91
CA THR A 237 4.91 10.07 2.86
C THR A 237 6.02 9.85 1.84
N GLN A 238 5.82 10.30 0.63
CA GLN A 238 6.78 10.12 -0.46
C GLN A 238 7.47 11.42 -0.84
N ASN A 239 8.80 11.40 -0.90
CA ASN A 239 9.63 12.51 -1.34
C ASN A 239 10.30 12.12 -2.66
N LEU A 240 9.87 12.72 -3.78
CA LEU A 240 10.26 12.30 -5.12
C LEU A 240 11.08 13.37 -5.83
N GLY A 241 12.21 12.96 -6.42
CA GLY A 241 12.96 13.75 -7.38
C GLY A 241 12.69 13.35 -8.83
N LEU A 242 13.02 14.23 -9.75
CA LEU A 242 13.06 13.93 -11.18
C LEU A 242 14.45 13.46 -11.58
N TYR A 243 14.50 12.40 -12.33
CA TYR A 243 15.74 11.80 -12.84
C TYR A 243 15.67 11.63 -14.36
N VAL A 244 16.84 11.58 -14.95
CA VAL A 244 17.00 11.27 -16.38
C VAL A 244 18.13 10.28 -16.59
N ILE A 245 17.97 9.42 -17.61
CA ILE A 245 18.94 8.41 -18.00
C ILE A 245 18.84 8.19 -19.51
N LYS A 246 19.95 7.85 -20.15
CA LYS A 246 19.89 7.38 -21.53
C LYS A 246 19.39 5.94 -21.60
N LYS A 247 18.77 5.58 -22.72
CA LYS A 247 18.27 4.23 -23.00
C LYS A 247 19.34 3.12 -22.92
N ASP A 248 20.62 3.49 -22.98
CA ASP A 248 21.75 2.58 -22.82
C ASP A 248 22.27 2.48 -21.38
N GLY A 249 21.58 3.15 -20.43
CA GLY A 249 21.94 3.18 -19.01
C GLY A 249 23.01 4.22 -18.65
N THR A 250 23.52 4.98 -19.61
CA THR A 250 24.50 6.04 -19.34
C THR A 250 23.83 7.39 -19.03
N GLY A 251 24.60 8.36 -18.58
CA GLY A 251 24.11 9.73 -18.36
C GLY A 251 23.09 9.88 -17.23
N PHE A 252 22.99 8.91 -16.35
CA PHE A 252 22.10 8.99 -15.18
C PHE A 252 22.43 10.21 -14.34
N ARG A 253 21.40 11.02 -14.04
CA ARG A 253 21.52 12.17 -13.15
C ARG A 253 20.17 12.57 -12.57
N GLN A 254 20.20 13.13 -11.38
CA GLN A 254 19.08 13.88 -10.81
C GLN A 254 18.93 15.19 -11.59
N LEU A 255 17.72 15.46 -12.07
CA LEU A 255 17.40 16.67 -12.83
C LEU A 255 16.90 17.79 -11.93
N ALA A 256 15.96 17.46 -11.02
CA ALA A 256 15.38 18.37 -10.07
C ALA A 256 14.95 17.62 -8.81
N PHE A 257 15.11 18.28 -7.68
CA PHE A 257 14.71 17.76 -6.37
C PHE A 257 14.54 18.94 -5.42
N GLU A 258 13.56 18.84 -4.55
CA GLU A 258 13.35 19.75 -3.43
C GLU A 258 12.89 18.92 -2.23
N ASP A 259 13.61 19.04 -1.12
CA ASP A 259 13.24 18.31 0.09
C ASP A 259 11.87 18.76 0.62
N GLY A 260 11.06 17.82 1.04
CA GLY A 260 9.68 18.06 1.46
C GLY A 260 8.67 18.13 0.31
N TYR A 261 9.06 17.77 -0.91
CA TYR A 261 8.17 17.71 -2.07
C TYR A 261 8.29 16.41 -2.84
N ALA A 262 7.23 16.05 -3.52
CA ALA A 262 7.19 14.97 -4.52
C ALA A 262 6.95 15.58 -5.90
N PHE A 263 7.91 15.33 -6.82
CA PHE A 263 7.85 15.71 -8.22
C PHE A 263 7.46 14.49 -9.04
N GLY A 264 6.24 14.46 -9.55
CA GLY A 264 5.66 13.26 -10.15
C GLY A 264 5.32 13.36 -11.63
N THR A 265 5.11 12.19 -12.22
CA THR A 265 4.60 11.95 -13.58
C THR A 265 5.33 12.80 -14.65
N PRO A 266 6.68 12.74 -14.73
CA PRO A 266 7.43 13.62 -15.63
C PRO A 266 7.21 13.29 -17.10
N GLN A 267 7.04 14.31 -17.95
CA GLN A 267 6.87 14.16 -19.39
C GLN A 267 7.76 15.13 -20.17
N PHE A 268 8.38 14.69 -21.24
CA PHE A 268 9.12 15.58 -22.14
C PHE A 268 8.18 16.48 -22.94
N SER A 269 8.61 17.71 -23.18
CA SER A 269 8.02 18.56 -24.22
C SER A 269 8.33 17.99 -25.61
N SER A 270 7.49 18.30 -26.58
CA SER A 270 7.65 17.83 -27.95
C SER A 270 8.97 18.26 -28.62
N ASP A 271 9.58 19.37 -28.17
CA ASP A 271 10.89 19.85 -28.65
C ASP A 271 12.07 19.31 -27.82
N GLY A 272 11.81 18.45 -26.81
CA GLY A 272 12.79 17.81 -25.95
C GLY A 272 13.54 18.75 -25.00
N LYS A 273 13.15 20.04 -24.91
CA LYS A 273 13.90 21.01 -24.12
C LYS A 273 13.41 21.14 -22.68
N ARG A 274 12.21 20.72 -22.38
CA ARG A 274 11.62 20.82 -21.06
C ARG A 274 11.04 19.50 -20.60
N ILE A 275 10.95 19.35 -19.29
CA ILE A 275 10.20 18.29 -18.63
C ILE A 275 9.12 18.95 -17.79
N ILE A 276 7.86 18.55 -18.02
CA ILE A 276 6.71 18.96 -17.23
C ILE A 276 6.46 17.93 -16.14
N TYR A 277 6.05 18.37 -14.95
CA TYR A 277 5.83 17.51 -13.79
C TYR A 277 4.81 18.14 -12.84
N ASN A 278 4.17 17.33 -12.02
CA ASN A 278 3.40 17.83 -10.88
C ASN A 278 4.31 17.96 -9.65
N ASN A 279 4.01 18.96 -8.84
CA ASN A 279 4.69 19.23 -7.59
C ASN A 279 3.65 19.26 -6.47
N ILE A 280 3.80 18.37 -5.51
CA ILE A 280 2.97 18.26 -4.32
C ILE A 280 3.87 18.20 -3.09
N THR A 281 3.45 18.74 -1.95
CA THR A 281 4.24 18.59 -0.73
C THR A 281 4.30 17.13 -0.30
N ARG A 282 5.41 16.71 0.29
CA ARG A 282 5.58 15.36 0.81
C ARG A 282 4.41 14.94 1.71
N GLU A 283 4.00 15.80 2.62
CA GLU A 283 2.88 15.54 3.52
C GLU A 283 1.58 15.28 2.76
N ASN A 284 1.31 16.07 1.73
CA ASN A 284 0.11 15.93 0.92
C ASN A 284 0.10 14.68 0.04
N THR A 285 1.23 13.99 -0.15
CA THR A 285 1.23 12.69 -0.85
C THR A 285 0.41 11.65 -0.10
N TYR A 286 0.41 11.71 1.23
CA TYR A 286 -0.45 10.89 2.07
C TYR A 286 -1.94 11.29 1.91
N TYR A 287 -2.27 12.56 2.13
CA TYR A 287 -3.67 13.00 2.08
C TYR A 287 -4.31 12.87 0.69
N ALA A 288 -3.49 12.87 -0.37
CA ALA A 288 -3.99 12.69 -1.73
C ALA A 288 -4.50 11.26 -2.03
N HIS A 289 -4.30 10.28 -1.15
CA HIS A 289 -4.91 8.95 -1.25
C HIS A 289 -6.43 9.00 -1.16
N GLY A 290 -6.98 9.90 -0.36
CA GLY A 290 -8.42 9.99 -0.15
C GLY A 290 -9.17 10.41 -1.41
N VAL A 291 -10.45 10.07 -1.47
CA VAL A 291 -11.42 10.54 -2.49
C VAL A 291 -12.45 11.49 -1.87
N SER A 292 -12.19 11.97 -0.65
CA SER A 292 -13.11 12.78 0.12
C SER A 292 -13.16 14.24 -0.33
N GLU A 293 -14.20 14.94 0.11
CA GLU A 293 -14.36 16.40 -0.08
C GLU A 293 -13.18 17.21 0.49
N GLU A 294 -12.40 16.63 1.39
CA GLU A 294 -11.22 17.27 2.01
C GLU A 294 -10.06 17.49 1.05
N GLN A 295 -10.07 16.87 -0.12
CA GLN A 295 -9.03 17.06 -1.15
C GLN A 295 -9.00 18.47 -1.73
N GLU A 296 -10.01 19.28 -1.53
CA GLU A 296 -9.96 20.69 -1.94
C GLU A 296 -8.81 21.48 -1.30
N PHE A 297 -8.35 21.06 -0.14
CA PHE A 297 -7.23 21.67 0.59
C PHE A 297 -5.86 21.16 0.16
N ILE A 298 -5.81 20.12 -0.65
CA ILE A 298 -4.57 19.56 -1.16
C ILE A 298 -4.16 20.32 -2.40
N GLU A 299 -3.00 20.96 -2.33
CA GLU A 299 -2.44 21.68 -3.47
C GLU A 299 -1.36 20.83 -4.15
N SER A 300 -1.63 20.46 -5.39
CA SER A 300 -0.61 20.01 -6.33
C SER A 300 -0.63 20.94 -7.54
N GLN A 301 0.54 21.40 -7.98
CA GLN A 301 0.66 22.31 -9.11
C GLN A 301 1.55 21.72 -10.20
N ILE A 302 1.32 22.17 -11.43
CA ILE A 302 2.07 21.72 -12.58
C ILE A 302 3.14 22.73 -12.94
N TYR A 303 4.36 22.25 -13.06
CA TYR A 303 5.55 23.00 -13.42
C TYR A 303 6.28 22.36 -14.59
N SER A 304 7.18 23.11 -15.19
CA SER A 304 8.18 22.53 -16.08
C SER A 304 9.57 23.08 -15.82
N VAL A 305 10.57 22.28 -16.11
CA VAL A 305 11.98 22.57 -15.91
C VAL A 305 12.76 22.41 -17.22
N ASP A 306 13.83 23.17 -17.40
CA ASP A 306 14.74 23.01 -18.53
C ASP A 306 15.51 21.70 -18.41
N PHE A 307 15.41 20.84 -19.43
CA PHE A 307 16.02 19.49 -19.41
C PHE A 307 17.54 19.53 -19.30
N ALA A 308 18.19 20.47 -19.96
CA ALA A 308 19.65 20.51 -19.97
C ALA A 308 20.24 20.89 -18.63
N THR A 309 19.57 21.77 -17.90
CA THR A 309 20.13 22.40 -16.69
C THR A 309 19.44 22.03 -15.38
N GLY A 310 18.21 21.50 -15.43
CA GLY A 310 17.37 21.33 -14.24
C GLY A 310 16.92 22.66 -13.59
N LYS A 311 16.98 23.74 -14.32
CA LYS A 311 16.67 25.10 -13.85
C LYS A 311 15.56 25.74 -14.69
N LYS A 312 15.33 27.04 -14.51
CA LYS A 312 14.30 27.79 -15.25
C LYS A 312 12.91 27.19 -15.10
N ILE A 313 12.50 27.02 -13.86
CA ILE A 313 11.18 26.49 -13.49
C ILE A 313 10.10 27.45 -14.01
N VAL A 314 9.07 26.90 -14.64
CA VAL A 314 7.92 27.63 -15.16
C VAL A 314 6.65 27.01 -14.58
N PRO A 315 5.83 27.79 -13.84
CA PRO A 315 4.51 27.33 -13.39
C PRO A 315 3.52 27.32 -14.56
N HIS A 316 2.67 26.29 -14.60
CA HIS A 316 1.59 26.14 -15.59
C HIS A 316 0.20 26.26 -14.96
N THR A 317 0.07 25.97 -13.67
CA THR A 317 -1.19 26.02 -12.93
C THR A 317 -1.04 26.76 -11.62
N SER A 318 -2.18 27.10 -11.02
CA SER A 318 -2.27 27.70 -9.68
C SER A 318 -3.62 27.35 -9.04
N GLY A 319 -3.81 27.69 -7.77
CA GLY A 319 -5.06 27.47 -7.04
C GLY A 319 -5.17 26.09 -6.42
N SER A 320 -6.26 25.87 -5.70
CA SER A 320 -6.56 24.67 -4.93
C SER A 320 -6.76 23.42 -5.79
N TYR A 321 -6.91 22.30 -5.15
CA TYR A 321 -7.10 20.92 -5.67
C TYR A 321 -5.84 20.26 -6.24
N PRO A 322 -5.74 18.95 -6.07
CA PRO A 322 -4.62 18.17 -6.58
C PRO A 322 -4.70 17.99 -8.10
N LYS A 323 -3.64 18.40 -8.80
CA LYS A 323 -3.52 18.37 -10.27
C LYS A 323 -2.43 17.40 -10.67
N PHE A 324 -2.77 16.42 -11.50
CA PHE A 324 -1.89 15.33 -11.90
C PHE A 324 -2.05 14.98 -13.39
N GLY A 325 -1.23 14.03 -13.87
CA GLY A 325 -1.33 13.44 -15.20
C GLY A 325 -1.17 14.45 -16.33
N GLN A 326 -0.23 15.37 -16.16
CA GLN A 326 0.00 16.49 -17.07
C GLN A 326 0.72 16.10 -18.35
N HIS A 327 0.23 16.62 -19.47
CA HIS A 327 0.85 16.47 -20.79
C HIS A 327 0.83 17.77 -21.57
N TYR A 328 1.87 18.02 -22.35
CA TYR A 328 1.78 19.01 -23.41
C TYR A 328 0.86 18.48 -24.52
N ILE A 329 -0.11 19.28 -24.93
CA ILE A 329 -1.06 18.89 -25.96
C ILE A 329 -0.44 19.11 -27.33
N ALA A 330 -0.21 18.02 -28.06
CA ALA A 330 0.48 18.04 -29.35
C ALA A 330 1.79 18.86 -29.28
N ASN A 331 2.05 19.69 -30.28
CA ASN A 331 3.23 20.56 -30.33
C ASN A 331 2.94 21.98 -29.79
N SER A 332 2.06 22.12 -28.81
CA SER A 332 1.65 23.40 -28.27
C SER A 332 2.16 23.66 -26.86
N SER A 333 1.95 24.86 -26.38
CA SER A 333 2.18 25.23 -24.96
C SER A 333 0.92 25.06 -24.11
N ASN A 334 -0.15 24.46 -24.65
CA ASN A 334 -1.31 24.07 -23.87
C ASN A 334 -0.98 22.79 -23.10
N VAL A 335 -1.38 22.72 -21.83
CA VAL A 335 -1.17 21.57 -20.98
C VAL A 335 -2.54 21.03 -20.58
N GLY A 336 -2.76 19.74 -20.86
CA GLY A 336 -3.87 18.96 -20.32
C GLY A 336 -3.45 18.30 -19.02
N TYR A 337 -4.37 18.20 -18.08
CA TYR A 337 -4.18 17.56 -16.77
C TYR A 337 -5.53 17.16 -16.19
N PHE A 338 -5.52 16.39 -15.11
CA PHE A 338 -6.75 16.13 -14.37
C PHE A 338 -6.67 16.70 -12.95
N ILE A 339 -7.83 17.05 -12.42
CA ILE A 339 -8.03 17.33 -10.99
C ILE A 339 -8.62 16.07 -10.38
N LYS A 340 -8.00 15.60 -9.30
CA LYS A 340 -8.43 14.43 -8.54
C LYS A 340 -9.39 14.87 -7.45
N ALA A 341 -10.57 14.29 -7.44
CA ALA A 341 -11.63 14.52 -6.46
C ALA A 341 -12.24 15.94 -6.40
N GLY A 342 -13.37 16.06 -5.70
CA GLY A 342 -14.09 17.30 -5.47
C GLY A 342 -14.94 17.75 -6.66
N ASP A 343 -15.52 18.94 -6.54
CA ASP A 343 -16.47 19.50 -7.53
C ASP A 343 -15.87 19.75 -8.92
N TYR A 344 -14.52 19.81 -8.98
CA TYR A 344 -13.78 20.07 -10.21
C TYR A 344 -13.09 18.82 -10.76
N GLU A 345 -13.40 17.64 -10.22
CA GLU A 345 -12.80 16.42 -10.72
C GLU A 345 -13.07 16.23 -12.21
N GLY A 346 -12.00 15.96 -12.97
CA GLY A 346 -12.08 15.80 -14.41
C GLY A 346 -10.89 16.36 -15.15
N ILE A 347 -11.01 16.49 -16.46
CA ILE A 347 -9.97 16.97 -17.37
C ILE A 347 -10.01 18.49 -17.52
N HIS A 348 -8.85 19.09 -17.42
CA HIS A 348 -8.62 20.53 -17.51
C HIS A 348 -7.51 20.85 -18.50
N TYR A 349 -7.50 22.10 -18.97
CA TYR A 349 -6.51 22.63 -19.90
C TYR A 349 -6.04 24.01 -19.44
N THR A 350 -4.75 24.28 -19.56
CA THR A 350 -4.19 25.61 -19.23
C THR A 350 -4.61 26.69 -20.23
N LYS A 351 -4.93 26.30 -21.46
CA LYS A 351 -5.41 27.19 -22.54
C LYS A 351 -6.59 26.53 -23.24
N PRO A 352 -7.79 26.57 -22.63
CA PRO A 352 -8.97 25.97 -23.23
C PRO A 352 -9.36 26.67 -24.54
N ASP A 353 -9.79 25.88 -25.52
CA ASP A 353 -10.28 26.33 -26.82
C ASP A 353 -11.53 25.50 -27.27
N ALA A 354 -11.88 25.57 -28.53
CA ALA A 354 -13.05 24.84 -29.04
C ALA A 354 -12.86 23.30 -28.98
N THR A 355 -11.64 22.82 -29.11
CA THR A 355 -11.30 21.38 -29.09
C THR A 355 -10.95 20.90 -27.67
N HIS A 356 -10.27 21.73 -26.90
CA HIS A 356 -9.76 21.41 -25.57
C HIS A 356 -10.59 22.14 -24.50
N LYS A 357 -11.73 21.57 -24.17
CA LYS A 357 -12.61 22.12 -23.12
C LYS A 357 -12.48 21.30 -21.85
N THR A 358 -12.49 22.00 -20.72
CA THR A 358 -12.65 21.34 -19.42
C THR A 358 -13.96 20.57 -19.38
N PHE A 359 -13.90 19.34 -18.86
CA PHE A 359 -15.10 18.57 -18.57
C PHE A 359 -14.94 17.78 -17.26
N ASN A 360 -16.00 17.76 -16.47
CA ASN A 360 -16.02 17.03 -15.21
C ASN A 360 -16.29 15.55 -15.48
N LEU A 361 -15.55 14.71 -14.79
CA LEU A 361 -15.69 13.27 -14.84
C LEU A 361 -15.14 12.66 -13.56
N THR A 362 -16.01 12.06 -12.77
CA THR A 362 -15.64 11.42 -11.51
C THR A 362 -14.89 10.11 -11.74
N ASN A 363 -14.01 9.79 -10.82
CA ASN A 363 -13.15 8.60 -10.85
C ASN A 363 -12.26 8.49 -12.11
N LEU A 364 -11.93 9.60 -12.75
CA LEU A 364 -10.99 9.61 -13.86
C LEU A 364 -9.55 9.50 -13.32
N ARG A 365 -8.76 8.59 -13.92
CA ARG A 365 -7.34 8.40 -13.58
C ARG A 365 -6.48 8.31 -14.84
N ASP A 366 -5.25 8.76 -14.72
CA ASP A 366 -4.17 8.62 -15.68
C ASP A 366 -4.54 9.00 -17.11
N PRO A 367 -5.02 10.23 -17.36
CA PRO A 367 -5.34 10.66 -18.71
C PRO A 367 -4.08 10.80 -19.55
N TRP A 368 -4.16 10.34 -20.80
CA TRP A 368 -3.08 10.48 -21.79
C TRP A 368 -3.64 10.89 -23.14
N TRP A 369 -3.10 11.97 -23.71
CA TRP A 369 -3.60 12.51 -24.97
C TRP A 369 -2.97 11.86 -26.19
N SER A 370 -3.74 11.74 -27.28
CA SER A 370 -3.22 11.35 -28.59
C SER A 370 -2.15 12.33 -29.06
N PRO A 371 -1.22 11.91 -29.94
CA PRO A 371 -0.11 12.78 -30.41
C PRO A 371 -0.58 14.07 -31.09
N ASP A 372 -1.75 14.04 -31.73
CA ASP A 372 -2.39 15.21 -32.33
C ASP A 372 -3.22 16.04 -31.33
N GLY A 373 -3.38 15.57 -30.10
CA GLY A 373 -4.13 16.21 -29.03
C GLY A 373 -5.66 16.15 -29.19
N SER A 374 -6.19 15.47 -30.21
CA SER A 374 -7.63 15.44 -30.50
C SER A 374 -8.43 14.49 -29.60
N LYS A 375 -7.76 13.49 -29.02
CA LYS A 375 -8.38 12.47 -28.17
C LYS A 375 -7.64 12.33 -26.84
N VAL A 376 -8.31 11.75 -25.87
CA VAL A 376 -7.76 11.37 -24.56
C VAL A 376 -8.20 9.96 -24.23
N VAL A 377 -7.26 9.13 -23.76
CA VAL A 377 -7.52 7.84 -23.13
C VAL A 377 -7.31 7.99 -21.62
N TYR A 378 -8.10 7.31 -20.81
CA TYR A 378 -8.03 7.37 -19.35
C TYR A 378 -8.63 6.12 -18.72
N GLY A 379 -8.24 5.83 -17.49
CA GLY A 379 -8.84 4.81 -16.65
C GLY A 379 -10.04 5.33 -15.87
N ILE A 380 -11.02 4.46 -15.65
CA ILE A 380 -12.08 4.66 -14.66
C ILE A 380 -12.07 3.45 -13.73
N PRO A 381 -11.49 3.58 -12.53
CA PRO A 381 -11.59 2.58 -11.51
C PRO A 381 -13.02 2.46 -11.00
N ASN A 382 -13.39 1.27 -10.61
CA ASN A 382 -14.69 0.95 -10.04
C ASN A 382 -14.52 0.52 -8.59
N TRP A 383 -15.28 1.11 -7.70
CA TRP A 383 -15.27 0.85 -6.27
C TRP A 383 -16.63 0.28 -5.86
N THR A 384 -17.05 -0.82 -6.47
CA THR A 384 -18.29 -1.47 -6.11
C THR A 384 -18.05 -2.52 -5.05
N GLN A 385 -18.88 -2.50 -4.02
CA GLN A 385 -18.99 -3.64 -3.13
C GLN A 385 -19.54 -4.83 -3.93
N GLN A 386 -18.73 -5.83 -4.11
CA GLN A 386 -19.19 -7.14 -4.58
C GLN A 386 -19.15 -8.08 -3.39
N ALA A 387 -20.15 -8.95 -3.28
CA ALA A 387 -20.01 -10.10 -2.39
C ALA A 387 -18.80 -10.88 -2.90
N PRO A 388 -17.75 -11.03 -2.11
CA PRO A 388 -16.52 -11.60 -2.59
C PRO A 388 -16.69 -13.08 -2.89
N GLU A 389 -16.15 -13.51 -4.00
CA GLU A 389 -15.85 -14.92 -4.18
C GLU A 389 -14.54 -15.22 -3.45
N LEU A 390 -14.58 -16.26 -2.63
CA LEU A 390 -13.40 -16.71 -1.92
C LEU A 390 -12.39 -17.27 -2.91
N GLU A 391 -11.25 -16.65 -2.99
CA GLU A 391 -10.11 -17.18 -3.72
C GLU A 391 -9.00 -17.55 -2.75
N LEU A 392 -8.43 -18.74 -2.92
CA LEU A 392 -7.41 -19.27 -2.06
C LEU A 392 -6.06 -19.16 -2.72
N PHE A 393 -5.05 -18.76 -1.96
CA PHE A 393 -3.70 -18.58 -2.44
C PHE A 393 -2.82 -19.72 -1.98
N SER A 394 -2.07 -20.29 -2.92
CA SER A 394 -1.07 -21.31 -2.62
C SER A 394 0.32 -20.74 -2.71
N TYR A 395 1.06 -20.77 -1.63
CA TYR A 395 2.42 -20.25 -1.62
C TYR A 395 3.50 -21.21 -2.13
N ASP A 396 3.12 -22.34 -2.68
CA ASP A 396 4.04 -23.10 -3.53
C ASP A 396 3.92 -22.75 -4.99
N ASN A 397 3.04 -21.88 -5.36
CA ASN A 397 2.85 -21.47 -6.74
C ASN A 397 3.47 -20.09 -6.91
N GLU A 398 4.47 -19.97 -7.76
CA GLU A 398 5.30 -18.76 -7.93
C GLU A 398 4.52 -17.46 -8.18
N TRP A 399 3.24 -17.56 -8.51
CA TRP A 399 2.40 -16.43 -8.90
C TRP A 399 0.91 -16.63 -8.72
N ALA A 400 0.55 -17.61 -8.03
CA ALA A 400 -0.84 -17.91 -7.85
C ALA A 400 -1.38 -17.27 -6.61
N TYR A 401 -1.20 -16.02 -6.42
CA TYR A 401 -2.12 -15.35 -5.57
C TYR A 401 -3.25 -14.83 -6.44
N ARG A 402 -4.44 -14.89 -5.92
CA ARG A 402 -5.62 -14.33 -6.53
C ARG A 402 -6.18 -13.28 -5.61
N TYR A 403 -6.76 -12.30 -6.21
CA TYR A 403 -7.48 -11.29 -5.47
C TYR A 403 -8.61 -11.92 -4.68
N MET A 404 -8.77 -11.48 -3.46
CA MET A 404 -9.84 -11.87 -2.58
C MET A 404 -10.36 -10.64 -1.89
N ASP A 405 -11.59 -10.28 -2.14
CA ASP A 405 -12.31 -9.40 -1.28
C ASP A 405 -12.56 -10.10 0.05
N VAL A 406 -12.29 -9.38 1.08
CA VAL A 406 -12.07 -9.99 2.37
C VAL A 406 -13.32 -10.50 3.01
N PHE A 407 -14.42 -9.93 2.65
CA PHE A 407 -15.65 -10.14 3.36
C PHE A 407 -16.87 -10.26 2.47
N PRO A 408 -17.82 -11.03 2.92
CA PRO A 408 -17.85 -11.92 4.08
C PRO A 408 -17.08 -13.21 3.82
N LEU A 409 -16.59 -13.83 4.85
CA LEU A 409 -15.97 -15.15 4.75
C LEU A 409 -16.98 -16.22 4.41
N HIS A 410 -16.51 -17.24 3.75
CA HIS A 410 -17.35 -18.07 2.94
C HIS A 410 -17.63 -19.47 3.45
N ASN A 411 -16.95 -19.92 4.47
CA ASN A 411 -17.29 -21.20 5.09
C ASN A 411 -16.87 -21.28 6.57
N THR A 412 -17.45 -22.19 7.29
CA THR A 412 -17.22 -22.33 8.72
C THR A 412 -15.78 -22.69 9.07
N VAL A 413 -15.12 -23.45 8.22
CA VAL A 413 -13.71 -23.82 8.41
C VAL A 413 -12.82 -22.60 8.29
N VAL A 414 -13.04 -21.84 7.26
CA VAL A 414 -12.31 -20.58 7.05
C VAL A 414 -12.56 -19.61 8.19
N ASN A 415 -13.77 -19.47 8.66
CA ASN A 415 -14.09 -18.64 9.81
C ASN A 415 -13.29 -19.05 11.05
N ARG A 416 -13.16 -20.32 11.32
CA ARG A 416 -12.40 -20.82 12.46
C ARG A 416 -10.92 -20.48 12.39
N ILE A 417 -10.35 -20.52 11.21
CA ILE A 417 -8.93 -20.17 10.98
C ILE A 417 -8.77 -18.67 10.95
N ALA A 418 -9.59 -18.04 10.18
CA ALA A 418 -9.53 -16.60 9.97
C ALA A 418 -9.76 -15.81 11.26
N SER A 419 -10.52 -16.32 12.17
CA SER A 419 -10.78 -15.68 13.46
C SER A 419 -9.54 -15.41 14.28
N THR A 420 -8.46 -16.09 14.02
CA THR A 420 -7.18 -15.80 14.69
C THR A 420 -6.66 -14.44 14.26
N GLN A 421 -7.17 -13.88 13.17
CA GLN A 421 -6.56 -12.71 12.59
C GLN A 421 -7.50 -11.65 12.10
N LYS A 422 -8.60 -11.52 11.98
CA LYS A 422 -9.18 -10.32 11.52
C LYS A 422 -10.24 -10.31 10.55
N VAL A 423 -10.81 -11.28 10.33
CA VAL A 423 -11.51 -11.28 9.17
C VAL A 423 -12.96 -11.11 9.31
N LEU A 424 -13.57 -10.73 10.15
CA LEU A 424 -14.99 -10.85 10.26
C LEU A 424 -15.64 -9.65 10.85
N GLY A 425 -15.34 -8.57 10.41
CA GLY A 425 -16.08 -7.42 10.82
C GLY A 425 -16.89 -6.92 9.67
N SER A 426 -18.02 -6.43 9.89
CA SER A 426 -18.74 -5.66 8.94
C SER A 426 -19.45 -4.54 9.63
N ALA A 427 -19.52 -3.45 8.98
CA ALA A 427 -20.25 -2.31 9.47
C ALA A 427 -21.71 -2.41 9.04
N ASN A 428 -22.64 -2.38 9.98
CA ASN A 428 -24.07 -2.19 9.71
C ASN A 428 -24.65 -2.95 8.53
N GLY A 429 -24.27 -4.18 8.36
CA GLY A 429 -24.79 -5.02 7.28
C GLY A 429 -24.27 -4.65 5.90
N SER A 430 -23.40 -3.67 5.77
CA SER A 430 -22.60 -3.59 4.58
C SER A 430 -21.51 -4.64 4.69
N ALA A 431 -21.43 -5.48 3.69
CA ALA A 431 -20.22 -6.24 3.47
C ALA A 431 -19.07 -5.25 3.60
N VAL A 432 -18.04 -5.63 4.27
CA VAL A 432 -16.84 -4.85 4.23
C VAL A 432 -16.48 -4.72 2.79
N SER A 433 -16.49 -3.53 2.31
CA SER A 433 -16.25 -3.29 0.91
C SER A 433 -14.83 -3.61 0.59
N SER A 434 -14.64 -4.03 -0.62
CA SER A 434 -13.35 -3.99 -1.24
C SER A 434 -12.75 -2.61 -1.25
N ASP A 435 -13.54 -1.63 -1.09
CA ASP A 435 -13.12 -0.33 -0.85
C ASP A 435 -13.24 0.14 0.49
N PRO A 436 -12.35 0.74 0.52
CA PRO A 436 -11.26 0.53 1.35
C PRO A 436 -11.89 0.04 2.58
N LEU A 437 -11.82 -1.23 2.70
CA LEU A 437 -12.05 -1.93 3.94
C LEU A 437 -11.68 -1.05 5.12
N TYR A 438 -10.72 -0.26 4.91
CA TYR A 438 -10.15 0.62 5.86
C TYR A 438 -10.94 1.90 6.09
N ASN A 439 -11.50 2.51 5.07
CA ASN A 439 -12.38 3.66 5.24
C ASN A 439 -13.70 3.26 5.88
N ASP A 440 -14.23 2.12 5.51
CA ASP A 440 -15.38 1.57 6.19
C ASP A 440 -15.05 1.19 7.63
N VAL A 441 -13.86 0.71 7.88
CA VAL A 441 -13.35 0.46 9.23
C VAL A 441 -13.21 1.77 10.00
N VAL A 442 -12.61 2.78 9.44
CA VAL A 442 -12.41 4.07 10.10
C VAL A 442 -13.72 4.82 10.26
N THR A 443 -14.60 4.78 9.30
CA THR A 443 -15.91 5.47 9.37
C THR A 443 -16.93 4.73 10.18
N ALA A 444 -16.78 3.44 10.38
CA ALA A 444 -17.74 2.59 11.08
C ALA A 444 -17.25 2.10 12.44
N LEU A 445 -16.27 2.76 13.03
CA LEU A 445 -15.63 2.37 14.30
C LEU A 445 -16.60 2.06 15.44
N ASN A 446 -17.82 2.51 15.40
CA ASN A 446 -18.82 2.29 16.42
C ASN A 446 -19.94 1.33 16.00
N SER A 447 -19.81 0.66 14.87
CA SER A 447 -20.92 -0.13 14.32
C SER A 447 -20.49 -1.43 13.65
N TYR A 448 -19.35 -1.99 14.05
CA TYR A 448 -18.95 -3.30 13.56
C TYR A 448 -19.73 -4.41 14.18
N ASP A 449 -20.06 -5.35 13.33
CA ASP A 449 -20.59 -6.62 13.75
C ASP A 449 -19.71 -7.76 13.23
N ILE A 450 -19.74 -8.87 13.94
CA ILE A 450 -19.03 -10.08 13.55
C ILE A 450 -19.99 -10.99 12.81
N TYR A 451 -19.55 -11.44 11.66
CA TYR A 451 -20.29 -12.38 10.83
C TYR A 451 -19.56 -13.71 10.72
N SER A 452 -20.30 -14.75 10.56
CA SER A 452 -19.81 -16.02 10.08
C SER A 452 -20.59 -16.49 8.87
N THR A 453 -19.98 -17.32 8.05
CA THR A 453 -20.63 -17.89 6.88
C THR A 453 -20.21 -19.34 6.69
N SER A 454 -21.16 -20.17 6.29
CA SER A 454 -20.90 -21.57 5.95
C SER A 454 -20.68 -21.78 4.46
N ASN A 455 -20.99 -20.80 3.65
CA ASN A 455 -20.74 -20.78 2.21
C ASN A 455 -20.74 -19.33 1.70
N SER A 456 -20.36 -19.13 0.46
CA SER A 456 -20.21 -17.81 -0.16
C SER A 456 -21.48 -16.98 -0.30
N THR A 457 -22.64 -17.56 -0.01
CA THR A 457 -23.94 -16.90 -0.23
C THR A 457 -24.72 -16.66 1.05
N GLN A 458 -24.28 -17.21 2.17
CA GLN A 458 -24.97 -17.12 3.45
C GLN A 458 -24.03 -16.54 4.50
N VAL A 459 -24.39 -15.38 5.01
CA VAL A 459 -23.69 -14.70 6.10
C VAL A 459 -24.60 -14.69 7.31
N THR A 460 -24.06 -15.11 8.43
CA THR A 460 -24.75 -15.11 9.73
C THR A 460 -24.16 -14.03 10.61
N LEU A 461 -24.98 -13.07 11.00
CA LEU A 461 -24.62 -12.05 11.97
C LEU A 461 -24.47 -12.72 13.35
N LEU A 462 -23.31 -12.58 13.97
CA LEU A 462 -23.00 -13.14 15.28
C LEU A 462 -23.05 -12.10 16.39
N THR A 463 -22.80 -10.83 16.07
CA THR A 463 -22.88 -9.71 17.01
C THR A 463 -23.77 -8.62 16.44
N GLU A 464 -24.44 -7.88 17.32
CA GLU A 464 -25.20 -6.70 16.97
C GLU A 464 -25.01 -5.67 18.10
N GLY A 465 -24.64 -4.44 17.75
CA GLY A 465 -24.44 -3.42 18.76
C GLY A 465 -23.95 -2.08 18.24
N GLU A 466 -23.97 -1.08 19.11
CA GLU A 466 -23.48 0.27 18.82
C GLU A 466 -21.96 0.40 18.94
N ALA A 467 -21.31 -0.55 19.62
CA ALA A 467 -19.85 -0.58 19.77
C ALA A 467 -19.27 -1.62 18.82
N GLY A 468 -18.14 -1.31 18.21
CA GLY A 468 -17.51 -2.17 17.23
C GLY A 468 -17.01 -3.50 17.78
N ALA A 469 -17.32 -4.58 17.13
CA ALA A 469 -16.72 -5.89 17.36
C ALA A 469 -15.53 -6.07 16.41
N PHE A 470 -14.39 -6.53 16.92
CA PHE A 470 -13.17 -6.64 16.14
C PHE A 470 -12.30 -7.83 16.54
N GLN A 471 -11.50 -8.31 15.62
CA GLN A 471 -10.46 -9.30 15.83
C GLN A 471 -10.94 -10.57 16.55
N PRO A 472 -11.89 -11.32 16.00
CA PRO A 472 -12.35 -12.56 16.60
C PRO A 472 -11.28 -13.64 16.55
N THR A 473 -11.28 -14.52 17.53
CA THR A 473 -10.48 -15.75 17.56
C THR A 473 -11.34 -16.92 18.03
N TRP A 474 -11.18 -18.07 17.41
CA TRP A 474 -11.91 -19.27 17.73
C TRP A 474 -11.11 -20.18 18.66
N ASN A 475 -11.82 -20.94 19.49
CA ASN A 475 -11.22 -22.09 20.15
C ASN A 475 -10.92 -23.22 19.13
N ALA A 476 -10.18 -24.23 19.55
CA ALA A 476 -9.69 -25.28 18.66
C ALA A 476 -10.79 -26.07 17.92
N ASP A 477 -11.96 -26.25 18.54
CA ASP A 477 -13.08 -26.98 17.96
C ASP A 477 -14.08 -26.07 17.21
N GLY A 478 -13.87 -24.75 17.23
CA GLY A 478 -14.71 -23.77 16.53
C GLY A 478 -16.10 -23.60 17.11
N THR A 479 -16.31 -23.95 18.39
CA THR A 479 -17.60 -23.80 19.09
C THR A 479 -17.74 -22.49 19.84
N GLU A 480 -16.62 -21.89 20.21
CA GLU A 480 -16.54 -20.67 21.00
C GLU A 480 -15.56 -19.67 20.38
N MET A 481 -15.79 -18.39 20.59
CA MET A 481 -14.90 -17.33 20.13
C MET A 481 -14.65 -16.29 21.21
N LEU A 482 -13.52 -15.64 21.11
CA LEU A 482 -13.21 -14.38 21.78
C LEU A 482 -13.19 -13.24 20.79
N VAL A 483 -13.72 -12.10 21.20
CA VAL A 483 -13.88 -10.92 20.33
C VAL A 483 -13.50 -9.69 21.11
N GLY A 484 -12.75 -8.78 20.53
CA GLY A 484 -12.62 -7.42 21.03
C GLY A 484 -13.91 -6.65 20.78
N PHE A 485 -14.42 -5.91 21.76
CA PHE A 485 -15.66 -5.16 21.63
C PHE A 485 -15.51 -3.77 22.25
N GLY A 486 -15.65 -2.72 21.45
CA GLY A 486 -15.49 -1.32 21.86
C GLY A 486 -14.58 -0.53 20.92
N GLY A 487 -13.86 0.43 21.46
CA GLY A 487 -12.95 1.28 20.70
C GLY A 487 -11.79 0.48 20.13
N TRP A 488 -11.70 0.53 18.81
CA TRP A 488 -10.65 -0.15 18.08
C TRP A 488 -9.49 0.81 17.80
N PHE A 489 -8.53 0.41 17.10
CA PHE A 489 -7.24 0.97 16.70
C PHE A 489 -6.98 2.47 17.02
N VAL A 490 -7.69 3.40 16.39
CA VAL A 490 -7.48 4.85 16.60
C VAL A 490 -8.13 5.38 17.88
N ASP A 491 -9.21 4.76 18.32
CA ASP A 491 -10.00 5.20 19.47
C ASP A 491 -9.61 4.51 20.78
N ARG A 492 -8.59 3.66 20.76
CA ARG A 492 -8.18 2.84 21.92
C ARG A 492 -7.77 3.65 23.16
N VAL A 493 -7.48 4.92 22.98
CA VAL A 493 -7.11 5.83 24.09
C VAL A 493 -8.32 6.57 24.66
N ASP A 494 -9.40 6.66 23.90
CA ASP A 494 -10.57 7.47 24.23
C ASP A 494 -11.82 6.59 24.49
N ILE A 495 -11.89 5.42 23.87
CA ILE A 495 -13.03 4.51 23.96
C ILE A 495 -12.57 3.17 24.55
N PRO A 496 -13.20 2.69 25.64
CA PRO A 496 -12.86 1.39 26.20
C PRO A 496 -13.21 0.25 25.26
N ALA A 497 -12.47 -0.85 25.40
CA ALA A 497 -12.82 -2.11 24.78
C ALA A 497 -12.63 -3.26 25.75
N THR A 498 -13.46 -4.28 25.61
CA THR A 498 -13.42 -5.50 26.42
C THR A 498 -13.27 -6.72 25.53
N ILE A 499 -12.74 -7.80 26.10
CA ILE A 499 -12.78 -9.10 25.45
C ILE A 499 -14.11 -9.77 25.80
N ILE A 500 -14.86 -10.14 24.80
CA ILE A 500 -16.10 -10.87 24.91
C ILE A 500 -15.86 -12.33 24.57
N HIS A 501 -16.34 -13.22 25.39
CA HIS A 501 -16.50 -14.65 25.10
C HIS A 501 -17.91 -14.90 24.55
N ALA A 502 -17.98 -15.56 23.42
CA ALA A 502 -19.24 -15.86 22.75
C ALA A 502 -19.26 -17.27 22.19
N TYR A 503 -20.45 -17.85 22.04
CA TYR A 503 -20.62 -19.12 21.31
C TYR A 503 -20.72 -18.88 19.80
N ALA A 504 -20.29 -19.86 19.01
CA ALA A 504 -20.29 -19.84 17.56
C ALA A 504 -21.65 -19.53 16.92
N ASN A 505 -22.74 -19.81 17.64
CA ASN A 505 -24.10 -19.52 17.21
C ASN A 505 -24.63 -18.15 17.67
N GLY A 506 -23.78 -17.33 18.31
CA GLY A 506 -24.17 -16.03 18.83
C GLY A 506 -25.07 -16.05 20.07
N SER A 507 -25.28 -17.20 20.71
CA SER A 507 -26.32 -17.37 21.74
C SER A 507 -25.96 -16.79 23.12
N SER A 508 -24.70 -16.46 23.38
CA SER A 508 -24.29 -15.96 24.68
C SER A 508 -23.02 -15.09 24.55
N PHE A 509 -23.02 -13.99 25.28
CA PHE A 509 -21.91 -13.04 25.32
C PHE A 509 -21.56 -12.77 26.79
N THR A 510 -20.29 -12.94 27.13
CA THR A 510 -19.77 -12.67 28.48
C THR A 510 -18.51 -11.83 28.37
N SER A 511 -18.51 -10.66 29.03
CA SER A 511 -17.32 -9.83 29.13
C SER A 511 -16.29 -10.48 30.05
N LEU A 512 -15.07 -10.65 29.59
CA LEU A 512 -13.98 -11.27 30.34
C LEU A 512 -13.01 -10.23 30.94
N THR A 513 -12.97 -9.02 30.40
CA THR A 513 -12.08 -7.97 30.87
C THR A 513 -12.83 -6.74 31.36
N ASN A 514 -12.13 -5.87 32.10
CA ASN A 514 -12.71 -4.67 32.68
C ASN A 514 -12.97 -3.62 31.58
N THR A 515 -14.12 -2.97 31.65
CA THR A 515 -14.50 -1.86 30.73
C THR A 515 -13.81 -0.53 31.04
N SER A 516 -12.95 -0.43 32.06
CA SER A 516 -12.15 0.77 32.34
C SER A 516 -10.84 0.84 31.55
N VAL A 517 -10.55 -0.15 30.76
CA VAL A 517 -9.35 -0.27 29.90
C VAL A 517 -9.75 -0.55 28.48
N ASN A 518 -8.81 -0.48 27.55
CA ASN A 518 -9.01 -0.96 26.20
C ASN A 518 -8.26 -2.29 26.02
N SER A 519 -9.01 -3.39 26.02
CA SER A 519 -8.50 -4.75 25.78
C SER A 519 -8.88 -5.19 24.39
N GLY A 520 -7.93 -5.73 23.63
CA GLY A 520 -8.22 -6.12 22.25
C GLY A 520 -7.29 -7.19 21.70
N PHE A 521 -7.57 -7.64 20.50
CA PHE A 521 -6.78 -8.63 19.79
C PHE A 521 -6.58 -9.93 20.57
N PRO A 522 -7.68 -10.58 21.03
CA PRO A 522 -7.55 -11.83 21.74
C PRO A 522 -7.03 -12.94 20.83
N SER A 523 -6.30 -13.91 21.40
CA SER A 523 -5.90 -15.14 20.73
C SER A 523 -5.97 -16.30 21.72
N TRP A 524 -6.74 -17.36 21.37
CA TRP A 524 -6.86 -18.59 22.13
C TRP A 524 -5.56 -19.39 22.11
N SER A 525 -5.21 -20.01 23.23
CA SER A 525 -4.23 -21.10 23.21
C SER A 525 -4.79 -22.32 22.47
N PRO A 526 -3.95 -23.13 21.79
CA PRO A 526 -4.41 -24.29 21.04
C PRO A 526 -5.11 -25.35 21.91
N ASP A 527 -4.75 -25.42 23.19
CA ASP A 527 -5.36 -26.33 24.16
C ASP A 527 -6.63 -25.77 24.84
N GLY A 528 -7.03 -24.54 24.48
CA GLY A 528 -8.21 -23.90 25.04
C GLY A 528 -8.10 -23.45 26.50
N THR A 529 -6.95 -23.60 27.14
CA THR A 529 -6.79 -23.31 28.58
C THR A 529 -6.50 -21.85 28.90
N ALA A 530 -6.08 -21.06 27.89
CA ALA A 530 -5.68 -19.66 28.08
C ALA A 530 -6.00 -18.82 26.84
N TYR A 531 -5.92 -17.52 27.00
CA TYR A 531 -5.86 -16.58 25.89
C TYR A 531 -4.90 -15.44 26.19
N VAL A 532 -4.31 -14.89 25.16
CA VAL A 532 -3.46 -13.70 25.19
C VAL A 532 -4.19 -12.54 24.51
N TYR A 533 -4.00 -11.34 25.00
CA TYR A 533 -4.62 -10.14 24.45
C TYR A 533 -3.77 -8.89 24.70
N ARG A 534 -4.00 -7.84 23.93
CA ARG A 534 -3.40 -6.52 24.14
C ARG A 534 -4.15 -5.75 25.21
N LEU A 535 -3.41 -5.01 26.04
CA LEU A 535 -3.97 -4.09 27.02
C LEU A 535 -3.48 -2.65 26.78
N TRP A 536 -4.40 -1.71 26.88
CA TRP A 536 -4.15 -0.28 26.83
C TRP A 536 -4.78 0.42 28.03
N ASN A 537 -3.99 1.21 28.72
CA ASN A 537 -4.46 1.98 29.88
C ASN A 537 -5.09 3.29 29.40
N MET A 538 -6.35 3.48 29.63
CA MET A 538 -7.09 4.66 29.17
C MET A 538 -6.84 5.89 30.01
N GLU A 539 -6.51 5.72 31.30
CA GLU A 539 -6.24 6.84 32.21
C GLU A 539 -4.92 7.55 31.83
N THR A 540 -3.91 6.76 31.49
CA THR A 540 -2.59 7.27 31.15
C THR A 540 -2.37 7.41 29.62
N GLY A 541 -3.25 6.84 28.80
CA GLY A 541 -3.09 6.75 27.35
C GLY A 541 -1.90 5.89 26.92
N ALA A 542 -1.44 4.97 27.79
CA ALA A 542 -0.23 4.18 27.54
C ALA A 542 -0.55 2.70 27.24
N PRO A 543 0.25 2.07 26.36
CA PRO A 543 0.18 0.62 26.15
C PRO A 543 0.76 -0.12 27.37
N GLU A 544 0.10 -1.19 27.77
CA GLU A 544 0.52 -2.07 28.86
C GLU A 544 0.96 -3.46 28.35
N GLY A 545 1.23 -3.60 27.06
CA GLY A 545 1.71 -4.82 26.44
C GLY A 545 0.66 -5.91 26.32
N LEU A 546 1.12 -7.14 26.32
CA LEU A 546 0.29 -8.33 26.25
C LEU A 546 0.00 -8.89 27.64
N GLN A 547 -1.23 -9.32 27.83
CA GLN A 547 -1.70 -9.99 29.02
C GLN A 547 -2.07 -11.44 28.68
N LEU A 548 -1.75 -12.38 29.54
CA LEU A 548 -2.15 -13.77 29.41
C LEU A 548 -3.11 -14.15 30.55
N HIS A 549 -4.30 -14.58 30.19
CA HIS A 549 -5.31 -15.09 31.11
C HIS A 549 -5.43 -16.60 31.00
N ASN A 550 -5.37 -17.28 32.12
CA ASN A 550 -5.55 -18.72 32.22
C ASN A 550 -6.93 -19.04 32.80
N PHE A 551 -7.78 -19.69 32.02
CA PHE A 551 -9.15 -20.03 32.42
C PHE A 551 -9.21 -21.02 33.60
N THR A 552 -8.26 -21.95 33.70
CA THR A 552 -8.24 -22.98 34.74
C THR A 552 -7.97 -22.35 36.11
N THR A 553 -7.06 -21.38 36.17
CA THR A 553 -6.66 -20.75 37.42
C THR A 553 -7.41 -19.45 37.71
N GLY A 554 -8.10 -18.90 36.69
CA GLY A 554 -8.73 -17.59 36.73
C GLY A 554 -7.74 -16.41 36.91
N LYS A 555 -6.45 -16.62 36.64
CA LYS A 555 -5.41 -15.60 36.84
C LYS A 555 -4.99 -14.99 35.53
N THR A 556 -4.76 -13.69 35.58
CA THR A 556 -4.12 -12.91 34.49
C THR A 556 -2.75 -12.45 34.98
N HIS A 557 -1.78 -12.51 34.10
CA HIS A 557 -0.46 -11.92 34.32
C HIS A 557 0.03 -11.17 33.08
N SER A 558 0.84 -10.16 33.31
CA SER A 558 1.49 -9.41 32.24
C SER A 558 2.55 -10.29 31.58
N LEU A 559 2.43 -10.50 30.28
CA LEU A 559 3.39 -11.25 29.48
C LEU A 559 4.49 -10.33 28.94
N THR A 560 4.11 -9.13 28.50
CA THR A 560 5.03 -8.12 27.99
C THR A 560 4.66 -6.74 28.53
N VAL A 561 5.52 -5.77 28.28
CA VAL A 561 5.28 -4.34 28.51
C VAL A 561 5.63 -3.56 27.27
N GLY A 562 4.89 -2.50 26.97
CA GLY A 562 5.12 -1.66 25.80
C GLY A 562 4.00 -1.74 24.77
N TRP A 563 4.24 -1.22 23.60
CA TRP A 563 3.23 -1.20 22.55
C TRP A 563 3.29 -2.48 21.72
N ASP A 564 2.61 -3.49 22.20
CA ASP A 564 2.50 -4.80 21.57
C ASP A 564 1.06 -5.02 21.08
N ASN A 565 0.92 -5.56 19.89
CA ASN A 565 -0.38 -5.77 19.24
C ASN A 565 -0.45 -7.15 18.58
N THR A 566 -1.67 -7.54 18.20
CA THR A 566 -1.97 -8.67 17.32
C THR A 566 -1.24 -9.96 17.71
N PRO A 567 -1.36 -10.44 18.96
CA PRO A 567 -0.75 -11.70 19.35
C PRO A 567 -1.42 -12.90 18.68
N GLY A 568 -0.63 -13.93 18.40
CA GLY A 568 -1.10 -15.21 17.86
C GLY A 568 -0.32 -16.38 18.43
N TRP A 569 -1.02 -17.42 18.91
CA TRP A 569 -0.37 -18.63 19.40
C TRP A 569 0.17 -19.50 18.26
N SER A 570 1.32 -20.10 18.48
CA SER A 570 1.82 -21.17 17.62
C SER A 570 0.94 -22.41 17.73
N PRO A 571 0.85 -23.25 16.68
CA PRO A 571 0.01 -24.44 16.68
C PRO A 571 0.36 -25.46 17.77
N ASP A 572 1.62 -25.49 18.20
CA ASP A 572 2.11 -26.35 19.28
C ASP A 572 1.92 -25.74 20.69
N GLY A 573 1.48 -24.49 20.77
CA GLY A 573 1.30 -23.78 22.05
C GLY A 573 2.59 -23.33 22.72
N GLU A 574 3.74 -23.48 22.08
CA GLU A 574 5.05 -23.20 22.67
C GLU A 574 5.41 -21.71 22.61
N ARG A 575 4.84 -20.96 21.65
CA ARG A 575 5.18 -19.57 21.39
C ARG A 575 3.97 -18.70 21.06
N ILE A 576 4.14 -17.42 21.28
CA ILE A 576 3.20 -16.36 20.86
C ILE A 576 3.97 -15.43 19.93
N VAL A 577 3.49 -15.24 18.70
CA VAL A 577 3.97 -14.21 17.79
C VAL A 577 3.20 -12.93 18.04
N PHE A 578 3.82 -11.77 17.87
CA PHE A 578 3.14 -10.48 18.01
C PHE A 578 3.90 -9.37 17.30
N THR A 579 3.23 -8.26 17.11
CA THR A 579 3.79 -7.03 16.53
C THR A 579 4.16 -6.06 17.65
N ARG A 580 5.38 -5.50 17.63
CA ARG A 580 5.87 -4.52 18.61
C ARG A 580 6.33 -3.24 17.94
N ASN A 581 5.90 -2.09 18.47
CA ASN A 581 6.50 -0.81 18.13
C ASN A 581 7.79 -0.58 18.94
N ASN A 582 8.93 -0.62 18.27
CA ASN A 582 10.24 -0.49 18.90
C ASN A 582 10.62 0.94 19.28
N ASN A 583 9.95 1.93 18.72
CA ASN A 583 10.24 3.34 18.99
C ASN A 583 9.37 3.92 20.10
N TRP A 584 8.53 3.10 20.72
CA TRP A 584 7.73 3.55 21.84
C TRP A 584 8.63 3.91 23.04
N THR A 585 8.70 5.19 23.36
CA THR A 585 9.28 5.66 24.61
C THR A 585 8.14 6.17 25.49
N VAL A 586 8.12 5.73 26.75
CA VAL A 586 7.15 6.13 27.76
C VAL A 586 7.33 7.61 28.17
N SER A 587 7.73 8.48 27.30
CA SER A 587 7.79 9.90 27.59
C SER A 587 6.48 10.55 27.22
N TYR A 588 5.80 10.91 28.24
CA TYR A 588 4.54 11.60 28.30
C TYR A 588 4.25 12.59 27.17
N GLY A 589 3.07 12.46 26.59
CA GLY A 589 2.40 13.51 25.83
C GLY A 589 2.75 13.61 24.37
N SER A 590 3.66 12.83 23.86
CA SER A 590 3.89 12.70 22.44
C SER A 590 3.28 11.39 21.94
N ARG A 591 2.19 11.51 21.22
CA ARG A 591 1.64 10.41 20.40
C ARG A 591 2.58 10.16 19.21
N TRP A 592 3.81 9.77 19.51
CA TRP A 592 4.81 9.55 18.48
C TRP A 592 4.61 8.16 17.91
N TRP A 593 3.99 8.14 16.77
CA TRP A 593 3.74 6.98 15.92
C TRP A 593 4.90 6.77 14.96
N ALA A 594 6.12 6.90 15.43
CA ALA A 594 7.24 6.62 14.55
C ALA A 594 7.13 5.18 14.06
N ASP A 595 7.03 5.03 12.76
CA ASP A 595 6.93 3.78 12.04
C ASP A 595 8.09 2.87 12.39
N ARG A 596 7.85 1.83 13.13
CA ARG A 596 8.75 0.68 13.29
C ARG A 596 8.07 -0.39 14.10
N PHE A 597 7.11 -1.00 13.46
CA PHE A 597 6.57 -2.23 13.97
C PHE A 597 7.40 -3.39 13.42
N ASP A 598 7.83 -4.25 14.33
CA ASP A 598 8.54 -5.48 14.01
C ASP A 598 7.85 -6.68 14.61
N ILE A 599 8.13 -7.85 14.05
CA ILE A 599 7.57 -9.13 14.51
C ILE A 599 8.48 -9.72 15.58
N TYR A 600 7.86 -10.14 16.67
CA TYR A 600 8.49 -10.77 17.81
C TYR A 600 7.82 -12.09 18.14
N THR A 601 8.55 -12.96 18.82
CA THR A 601 7.99 -14.13 19.51
C THR A 601 8.40 -14.15 20.96
N ILE A 602 7.59 -14.79 21.79
CA ILE A 602 7.84 -15.01 23.22
C ILE A 602 7.22 -16.32 23.65
N ARG A 603 7.75 -16.97 24.69
CA ARG A 603 7.09 -18.10 25.33
C ARG A 603 5.93 -17.65 26.24
N PRO A 604 4.92 -18.51 26.48
CA PRO A 604 3.81 -18.16 27.36
C PRO A 604 4.20 -17.86 28.82
N ASP A 605 5.37 -18.31 29.25
CA ASP A 605 5.94 -18.01 30.57
C ASP A 605 6.73 -16.68 30.62
N GLY A 606 6.79 -15.96 29.51
CA GLY A 606 7.51 -14.69 29.37
C GLY A 606 9.00 -14.84 29.04
N SER A 607 9.49 -16.05 28.90
CA SER A 607 10.89 -16.28 28.51
C SER A 607 11.10 -16.24 26.99
N GLU A 608 12.36 -16.21 26.57
CA GLU A 608 12.81 -16.27 25.15
C GLU A 608 12.14 -15.21 24.23
N LEU A 609 12.01 -13.98 24.71
CA LEU A 609 11.60 -12.86 23.84
C LEU A 609 12.63 -12.70 22.70
N THR A 610 12.16 -12.85 21.46
CA THR A 610 13.01 -12.86 20.27
C THR A 610 12.43 -11.92 19.21
N GLN A 611 13.25 -11.02 18.69
CA GLN A 611 12.91 -10.20 17.52
C GLN A 611 13.17 -10.99 16.24
N LEU A 612 12.19 -11.11 15.38
CA LEU A 612 12.26 -11.84 14.11
C LEU A 612 12.49 -10.95 12.91
N THR A 613 11.97 -9.72 12.94
CA THR A 613 12.21 -8.72 11.91
C THR A 613 12.86 -7.48 12.53
N ASP A 614 13.66 -6.79 11.76
CA ASP A 614 14.25 -5.48 12.06
C ASP A 614 14.28 -4.72 10.74
N SER A 615 13.09 -4.59 10.15
CA SER A 615 12.93 -3.85 8.91
C SER A 615 12.86 -2.36 9.21
N LEU A 616 13.06 -1.55 8.19
CA LEU A 616 12.95 -0.10 8.31
C LEU A 616 11.51 0.38 8.06
N SER A 617 10.61 -0.54 7.82
CA SER A 617 9.19 -0.29 7.58
C SER A 617 8.32 -0.99 8.63
N ASN A 618 7.02 -0.93 8.46
CA ASN A 618 6.08 -1.65 9.31
C ASN A 618 6.01 -3.12 8.91
N ASP A 619 6.35 -3.99 9.85
CA ASP A 619 6.09 -5.42 9.80
C ASP A 619 4.98 -5.74 10.81
N ALA A 620 3.82 -6.19 10.33
CA ALA A 620 2.65 -6.34 11.19
C ALA A 620 1.79 -7.56 10.79
N HIS A 621 0.77 -7.81 11.62
CA HIS A 621 -0.25 -8.82 11.35
C HIS A 621 0.32 -10.23 11.13
N ALA A 622 1.28 -10.60 11.95
CA ALA A 622 1.89 -11.92 11.87
C ALA A 622 0.92 -13.03 12.28
N VAL A 623 0.95 -14.13 11.53
CA VAL A 623 0.16 -15.33 11.80
C VAL A 623 1.04 -16.57 11.65
N TRP A 624 0.74 -17.57 12.46
CA TRP A 624 1.36 -18.89 12.31
C TRP A 624 0.67 -19.70 11.22
N SER A 625 1.46 -20.35 10.40
CA SER A 625 1.00 -21.46 9.59
C SER A 625 1.00 -22.76 10.41
N GLN A 626 0.27 -23.76 9.95
CA GLN A 626 0.17 -25.03 10.66
C GLN A 626 1.50 -25.82 10.67
N ASP A 627 2.37 -25.56 9.73
CA ASP A 627 3.71 -26.15 9.67
C ASP A 627 4.77 -25.35 10.48
N GLY A 628 4.33 -24.36 11.27
CA GLY A 628 5.19 -23.61 12.18
C GLY A 628 5.96 -22.46 11.52
N ARG A 629 5.59 -22.06 10.29
CA ARG A 629 6.11 -20.82 9.69
C ARG A 629 5.26 -19.61 10.08
N ILE A 630 5.80 -18.43 9.89
CA ILE A 630 5.13 -17.17 10.21
C ILE A 630 4.94 -16.40 8.90
N MET A 631 3.71 -16.02 8.60
CA MET A 631 3.39 -15.05 7.55
C MET A 631 3.10 -13.69 8.18
N TRP A 632 3.47 -12.62 7.49
CA TRP A 632 3.19 -11.26 7.95
C TRP A 632 3.08 -10.28 6.79
N SER A 633 2.54 -9.10 7.08
CA SER A 633 2.51 -7.96 6.17
C SER A 633 3.75 -7.12 6.36
N THR A 634 4.36 -6.65 5.26
CA THR A 634 5.51 -5.76 5.29
C THR A 634 5.30 -4.53 4.42
N GLY A 635 5.63 -3.35 4.92
CA GLY A 635 5.68 -2.12 4.15
C GLY A 635 6.96 -1.95 3.32
N MET A 636 7.94 -2.83 3.48
CA MET A 636 9.27 -2.71 2.84
C MET A 636 9.20 -2.61 1.31
N TYR A 637 8.20 -3.22 0.70
CA TYR A 637 8.00 -3.24 -0.74
C TYR A 637 6.68 -2.57 -1.14
N GLY A 638 6.16 -1.65 -0.32
CA GLY A 638 4.85 -1.05 -0.50
C GLY A 638 4.76 -0.06 -1.65
N PHE A 639 5.76 0.80 -1.83
CA PHE A 639 5.71 1.80 -2.89
C PHE A 639 6.00 1.18 -4.26
N LYS A 640 4.95 1.03 -5.05
CA LYS A 640 5.02 0.51 -6.43
C LYS A 640 4.75 1.59 -7.48
N ASP A 641 4.28 2.76 -7.07
CA ASP A 641 4.03 3.93 -7.89
C ASP A 641 4.10 5.22 -7.04
N GLU A 642 3.81 6.35 -7.64
CA GLU A 642 3.65 7.65 -6.96
C GLU A 642 2.44 7.61 -6.04
N SER A 643 2.66 7.70 -4.74
CA SER A 643 1.61 7.49 -3.72
C SER A 643 0.41 8.42 -3.87
N SER A 644 0.62 9.66 -4.31
CA SER A 644 -0.44 10.66 -4.50
C SER A 644 -1.47 10.29 -5.58
N LEU A 645 -1.15 9.33 -6.44
CA LEU A 645 -2.04 8.88 -7.52
C LEU A 645 -2.98 7.74 -7.08
N PHE A 646 -2.62 7.01 -6.05
CA PHE A 646 -3.47 5.95 -5.53
C PHE A 646 -4.75 6.48 -4.91
N ASP A 647 -5.77 5.65 -4.90
CA ASP A 647 -7.03 5.91 -4.23
C ASP A 647 -7.19 4.93 -3.07
N ASN A 648 -7.35 5.48 -1.86
CA ASN A 648 -7.68 4.70 -0.67
C ASN A 648 -6.78 3.48 -0.42
N THR A 649 -5.51 3.57 -0.74
CA THR A 649 -4.55 2.51 -0.48
C THR A 649 -3.66 2.88 0.68
N PHE A 650 -3.47 1.91 1.58
CA PHE A 650 -2.55 2.04 2.70
C PHE A 650 -1.27 1.32 2.36
N GLN A 651 -0.21 2.05 2.22
CA GLN A 651 1.08 1.52 1.80
C GLN A 651 1.95 0.90 2.91
N PRO A 652 1.68 1.10 4.20
CA PRO A 652 2.58 0.61 5.24
C PRO A 652 2.68 -0.91 5.32
N TYR A 653 1.70 -1.64 4.80
CA TYR A 653 1.71 -3.11 4.85
C TYR A 653 1.99 -3.79 3.51
N GLY A 654 2.07 -3.07 2.47
CA GLY A 654 2.39 -3.35 1.10
C GLY A 654 2.29 -4.77 0.57
N GLN A 655 2.99 -5.74 1.17
CA GLN A 655 3.11 -7.10 0.64
C GLN A 655 3.14 -8.15 1.75
N ILE A 656 2.82 -9.39 1.39
CA ILE A 656 2.85 -10.54 2.28
C ILE A 656 4.18 -11.27 2.17
N MET A 657 4.77 -11.59 3.31
CA MET A 657 5.97 -12.41 3.43
C MET A 657 5.75 -13.63 4.32
N VAL A 658 6.64 -14.62 4.19
CA VAL A 658 6.71 -15.79 5.05
C VAL A 658 8.15 -16.04 5.51
N MET A 659 8.32 -16.55 6.72
CA MET A 659 9.62 -16.95 7.30
C MET A 659 9.49 -18.21 8.15
N ASN A 660 10.60 -18.82 8.45
CA ASN A 660 10.67 -19.84 9.48
C ASN A 660 10.40 -19.23 10.87
N TYR A 661 10.03 -20.05 11.84
CA TYR A 661 9.73 -19.61 13.22
C TYR A 661 10.90 -18.90 13.92
N ASP A 662 12.11 -19.11 13.45
CA ASP A 662 13.35 -18.52 13.98
C ASP A 662 13.78 -17.24 13.24
N GLY A 663 12.92 -16.74 12.33
CA GLY A 663 13.18 -15.53 11.54
C GLY A 663 14.03 -15.76 10.29
N THR A 664 14.42 -16.99 9.98
CA THR A 664 15.20 -17.33 8.77
C THR A 664 14.32 -17.55 7.55
N ASN A 665 14.91 -17.62 6.36
CA ASN A 665 14.25 -17.91 5.08
C ASN A 665 13.05 -16.98 4.79
N LYS A 666 13.21 -15.68 5.00
CA LYS A 666 12.20 -14.68 4.63
C LYS A 666 11.98 -14.68 3.12
N THR A 667 10.75 -14.87 2.70
CA THR A 667 10.34 -14.96 1.30
C THR A 667 9.12 -14.11 1.05
N LEU A 668 9.13 -13.32 -0.03
CA LEU A 668 7.99 -12.55 -0.47
C LEU A 668 6.98 -13.47 -1.15
N LEU A 669 5.71 -13.40 -0.75
CA LEU A 669 4.61 -14.19 -1.32
C LEU A 669 3.82 -13.40 -2.35
N THR A 670 3.65 -12.11 -2.15
CA THR A 670 2.93 -11.23 -3.08
C THR A 670 3.87 -10.16 -3.65
N ASP A 671 3.67 -9.76 -4.87
CA ASP A 671 4.38 -8.69 -5.56
C ASP A 671 3.40 -8.00 -6.49
N THR A 672 2.66 -7.02 -5.97
CA THR A 672 1.59 -6.31 -6.67
C THR A 672 1.73 -4.81 -6.52
N ILE A 673 1.03 -4.04 -7.32
CA ILE A 673 0.96 -2.59 -7.13
C ILE A 673 0.01 -2.18 -6.01
N TRP A 674 -0.81 -3.12 -5.51
CA TRP A 674 -1.79 -2.89 -4.46
C TRP A 674 -1.22 -3.18 -3.09
N GLU A 675 -1.93 -2.76 -2.06
CA GLU A 675 -1.61 -3.17 -0.71
C GLU A 675 -2.19 -4.57 -0.47
N ASP A 676 -1.31 -5.53 -0.22
CA ASP A 676 -1.64 -6.87 0.22
C ASP A 676 -1.27 -7.03 1.68
N SER A 677 -2.25 -7.27 2.54
CA SER A 677 -2.05 -7.22 3.98
C SER A 677 -2.87 -8.26 4.72
N MET A 678 -2.62 -8.39 6.01
CA MET A 678 -3.41 -9.22 6.93
C MET A 678 -3.56 -10.68 6.47
N PRO A 679 -2.46 -11.44 6.31
CA PRO A 679 -2.54 -12.81 5.86
C PRO A 679 -3.23 -13.71 6.89
N LEU A 680 -3.97 -14.71 6.41
CA LEU A 680 -4.57 -15.77 7.20
C LEU A 680 -4.25 -17.10 6.57
N TYR A 681 -3.73 -18.01 7.35
CA TYR A 681 -3.36 -19.33 6.89
C TYR A 681 -4.52 -20.33 7.01
N MET A 682 -4.71 -21.16 6.00
CA MET A 682 -5.63 -22.27 6.03
C MET A 682 -4.88 -23.59 5.84
N PRO A 683 -5.00 -24.54 6.78
CA PRO A 683 -4.39 -25.86 6.66
C PRO A 683 -4.94 -26.66 5.48
N ASN A 684 -4.09 -27.48 4.85
CA ASN A 684 -4.48 -28.31 3.71
C ASN A 684 -5.57 -29.34 4.03
N GLU A 685 -5.67 -29.79 5.27
CA GLU A 685 -6.68 -30.76 5.71
C GLU A 685 -8.13 -30.30 5.55
N TYR A 686 -8.32 -28.99 5.33
CA TYR A 686 -9.63 -28.41 5.09
C TYR A 686 -9.93 -28.18 3.60
N LEU A 687 -9.07 -28.64 2.72
CA LEU A 687 -9.21 -28.47 1.27
C LEU A 687 -9.76 -29.76 0.58
N GLU A 688 -9.87 -30.84 1.31
CA GLU A 688 -10.50 -32.07 0.88
C GLU A 688 -11.98 -32.05 1.30
#